data_6c35d8d5a12b144020347aedf308ca4f
#
_entry.id   6c35d8d5a12b144020347aedf308ca4f
#
_cell.length_a   1.000
_cell.length_b   1.000
_cell.length_c   1.000
_cell.angle_alpha   90.00
_cell.angle_beta   90.00
_cell.angle_gamma   90.00
#
_symmetry.space_group_name_H-M   'P 1'
#
loop_
_entity.id
_entity.type
_entity.pdbx_description
1 polymer ?
#
loop_
_entity_poly.entity_id
_entity_poly.type
_entity_poly.pdbx_seq_one_letter_code
_entity_poly.pdbx_strand_id
1 'polypeptide(L)'
;MKKIIYSFALAAGVLALNTSCSDYLETDTPSKADAAFVFSTTETSRAAIDGAYSSWANAAQNKVFGDGLFYAADVAGSDIERHPENFANQPGRHYPEQFYQNGNFAGQYTLLSYQKENDTYAALYEVISKACIVMNLVEESEGFDEMIASGTESTSGQLYGEAVALKATAYRELIKYFGDVPYVSGKSTDHDGLVGRDSIYDVILTELQKVAPVMYRVGSIPGVTGKNYFSRTYVEGLIGRIALEAGGYQTRRGDIQRVDGNGNPLTFENMGTENNGATYGRRSDWKSYYQLAQQYFKAVIDNPGSAKFITTDGRTTPNPYQVFFQQMHMPDETYADESIYEVAISQGAGNDARPYSFGRPTTGGSKDNYPCKNYGQGRINPAFYYGVFDPNDMRRDVSCTVTATAGATGTEILLPFVPGSQGKGGGIAFNKWDENRQDVVWTANQRKSGINGPYMRMSEIYLGYAEACAALGDNTNARTYLDIIRNRAFGGAAAAKTDAFIAQEGSLLNAIIQERGFEFAGEGDRRNTLIRTGLLPAKIKYIKELTRKMLDGLKNDGYYTFDNGNTISNYVWTKSVDGSAKEWGGARLTQECPANMRSNAVMYPGWRGVNNDWSKYGLKIPEGYAPNLAIKGLFEKLSDNEIAALEADGYKKQKWGIDLVNNDDEYYKYLFLDYDYVKAPIHLWPFTPNVLANGGFTNGYGFKNE
;
A
#
# COMPACT_ATOMS: atom_id res chain seq x y z
N MET A 1 -11.21 -65.22 43.02
CA MET A 1 -12.22 -65.45 41.91
C MET A 1 -12.89 -64.19 41.43
N LYS A 2 -13.18 -63.17 42.22
CA LYS A 2 -13.86 -61.93 41.73
C LYS A 2 -13.02 -61.07 40.80
N LYS A 3 -11.71 -61.05 40.90
CA LYS A 3 -10.82 -60.24 39.98
C LYS A 3 -10.63 -60.85 38.59
N ILE A 4 -10.81 -62.14 38.41
CA ILE A 4 -10.70 -62.83 37.14
C ILE A 4 -11.96 -62.63 36.27
N ILE A 5 -13.14 -62.50 36.91
CA ILE A 5 -14.40 -62.25 36.24
C ILE A 5 -14.47 -60.85 35.60
N TYR A 6 -13.89 -59.85 36.28
CA TYR A 6 -13.83 -58.48 35.73
C TYR A 6 -12.86 -58.34 34.54
N SER A 7 -11.77 -59.15 34.52
CA SER A 7 -10.82 -59.13 33.41
C SER A 7 -11.40 -59.81 32.17
N PHE A 8 -12.25 -60.83 32.29
CA PHE A 8 -12.93 -61.47 31.17
C PHE A 8 -14.09 -60.63 30.65
N ALA A 9 -14.80 -59.90 31.49
CA ALA A 9 -15.85 -58.99 31.07
C ALA A 9 -15.29 -57.76 30.33
N LEU A 10 -14.09 -57.30 30.72
CA LEU A 10 -13.41 -56.21 30.00
C LEU A 10 -12.85 -56.65 28.65
N ALA A 11 -12.31 -57.87 28.55
CA ALA A 11 -11.79 -58.45 27.31
C ALA A 11 -12.93 -58.80 26.32
N ALA A 12 -14.08 -59.26 26.80
CA ALA A 12 -15.25 -59.47 25.97
C ALA A 12 -15.90 -58.17 25.49
N GLY A 13 -15.85 -57.09 26.29
CA GLY A 13 -16.30 -55.75 25.88
C GLY A 13 -15.41 -55.11 24.81
N VAL A 14 -14.11 -55.34 24.85
CA VAL A 14 -13.16 -54.84 23.84
C VAL A 14 -13.24 -55.63 22.51
N LEU A 15 -13.57 -56.91 22.57
CA LEU A 15 -13.76 -57.72 21.34
C LEU A 15 -15.11 -57.49 20.67
N ALA A 16 -16.14 -57.08 21.41
CA ALA A 16 -17.44 -56.70 20.84
C ALA A 16 -17.48 -55.30 20.20
N LEU A 17 -16.45 -54.46 20.50
CA LEU A 17 -16.31 -53.11 19.90
C LEU A 17 -15.56 -53.10 18.59
N ASN A 18 -15.04 -54.24 18.12
CA ASN A 18 -14.28 -54.33 16.86
C ASN A 18 -15.05 -54.89 15.64
N THR A 19 -16.33 -55.18 15.79
CA THR A 19 -17.13 -55.72 14.69
C THR A 19 -18.33 -54.84 14.30
N SER A 20 -18.41 -53.59 14.77
CA SER A 20 -19.53 -52.74 14.47
C SER A 20 -19.13 -51.27 14.29
N CYS A 21 -18.06 -50.96 13.58
CA CYS A 21 -17.61 -49.57 13.40
C CYS A 21 -17.25 -49.18 11.98
N SER A 22 -17.67 -49.92 10.94
CA SER A 22 -17.59 -49.37 9.58
C SER A 22 -18.74 -48.40 9.27
N ASP A 23 -19.96 -48.69 9.75
CA ASP A 23 -21.12 -47.77 9.51
C ASP A 23 -21.26 -46.61 10.46
N TYR A 24 -20.52 -46.60 11.61
CA TYR A 24 -20.58 -45.50 12.59
C TYR A 24 -19.51 -44.43 12.32
N LEU A 25 -18.57 -44.68 11.42
CA LEU A 25 -17.57 -43.72 10.95
C LEU A 25 -17.97 -42.99 9.66
N GLU A 26 -19.09 -43.40 9.06
CA GLU A 26 -19.76 -42.68 7.98
C GLU A 26 -20.90 -41.78 8.47
N THR A 27 -20.94 -41.40 9.73
CA THR A 27 -21.76 -40.26 10.12
C THR A 27 -21.15 -39.05 9.48
N ASP A 28 -21.83 -38.50 8.47
CA ASP A 28 -21.67 -37.13 8.05
C ASP A 28 -21.47 -36.28 9.30
N THR A 29 -20.24 -35.81 9.49
CA THR A 29 -19.98 -34.92 10.63
C THR A 29 -20.81 -33.69 10.38
N PRO A 30 -21.72 -33.27 11.32
CA PRO A 30 -22.57 -32.08 11.12
C PRO A 30 -21.78 -30.78 10.89
N SER A 31 -20.48 -30.86 10.83
CA SER A 31 -19.55 -29.73 10.60
C SER A 31 -19.07 -29.59 9.14
N LYS A 32 -19.43 -30.52 8.22
CA LYS A 32 -19.17 -30.33 6.80
C LYS A 32 -20.45 -29.85 6.13
N ALA A 33 -20.53 -28.55 5.86
CA ALA A 33 -21.53 -28.03 4.92
C ALA A 33 -21.24 -28.64 3.53
N ASP A 34 -22.24 -29.35 2.97
CA ASP A 34 -22.12 -29.85 1.60
C ASP A 34 -22.33 -28.72 0.56
N ALA A 35 -21.96 -28.96 -0.67
CA ALA A 35 -22.10 -27.99 -1.74
C ALA A 35 -23.58 -27.57 -1.94
N ALA A 36 -24.53 -28.50 -1.80
CA ALA A 36 -25.96 -28.22 -1.96
C ALA A 36 -26.46 -27.23 -0.88
N PHE A 37 -25.99 -27.38 0.36
CA PHE A 37 -26.30 -26.43 1.43
C PHE A 37 -25.68 -25.06 1.16
N VAL A 38 -24.39 -25.01 0.79
CA VAL A 38 -23.68 -23.74 0.54
C VAL A 38 -24.34 -22.96 -0.59
N PHE A 39 -24.80 -23.62 -1.63
CA PHE A 39 -25.45 -22.98 -2.78
C PHE A 39 -26.97 -22.80 -2.64
N SER A 40 -27.55 -23.16 -1.50
CA SER A 40 -28.99 -23.09 -1.29
C SER A 40 -29.53 -21.67 -1.25
N THR A 41 -28.76 -20.72 -0.73
CA THR A 41 -29.11 -19.29 -0.70
C THR A 41 -27.89 -18.40 -0.92
N THR A 42 -28.10 -17.12 -1.24
CA THR A 42 -27.03 -16.12 -1.37
C THR A 42 -26.30 -15.94 -0.03
N GLU A 43 -27.02 -15.99 1.08
CA GLU A 43 -26.47 -15.83 2.44
C GLU A 43 -25.53 -16.97 2.79
N THR A 44 -25.90 -18.23 2.51
CA THR A 44 -25.03 -19.37 2.79
C THR A 44 -23.80 -19.37 1.88
N SER A 45 -23.93 -18.97 0.63
CA SER A 45 -22.81 -18.79 -0.30
C SER A 45 -21.85 -17.71 0.20
N ARG A 46 -22.36 -16.58 0.71
CA ARG A 46 -21.53 -15.53 1.31
C ARG A 46 -20.79 -16.03 2.55
N ALA A 47 -21.52 -16.66 3.49
CA ALA A 47 -20.91 -17.19 4.71
C ALA A 47 -19.74 -18.15 4.46
N ALA A 48 -19.76 -18.91 3.38
CA ALA A 48 -18.69 -19.82 3.00
C ALA A 48 -17.37 -19.08 2.66
N ILE A 49 -17.44 -17.91 2.01
CA ILE A 49 -16.26 -17.13 1.61
C ILE A 49 -15.83 -16.10 2.68
N ASP A 50 -16.74 -15.67 3.55
CA ASP A 50 -16.45 -14.62 4.54
C ASP A 50 -15.33 -14.99 5.52
N GLY A 51 -15.16 -16.28 5.79
CA GLY A 51 -14.03 -16.80 6.56
C GLY A 51 -12.68 -16.52 5.89
N ALA A 52 -12.60 -16.61 4.57
CA ALA A 52 -11.39 -16.30 3.80
C ALA A 52 -11.17 -14.79 3.70
N TYR A 53 -12.25 -14.00 3.53
CA TYR A 53 -12.15 -12.52 3.59
C TYR A 53 -11.73 -12.00 4.96
N SER A 54 -12.20 -12.62 6.05
CA SER A 54 -11.77 -12.27 7.41
C SER A 54 -10.26 -12.48 7.58
N SER A 55 -9.72 -13.60 7.07
CA SER A 55 -8.27 -13.81 7.08
C SER A 55 -7.53 -12.84 6.18
N TRP A 56 -8.07 -12.53 5.00
CA TRP A 56 -7.50 -11.52 4.12
C TRP A 56 -7.51 -10.13 4.76
N ALA A 57 -8.62 -9.71 5.35
CA ALA A 57 -8.70 -8.44 6.05
C ALA A 57 -7.66 -8.35 7.18
N ASN A 58 -7.50 -9.40 7.97
CA ASN A 58 -6.46 -9.45 9.01
C ASN A 58 -5.04 -9.39 8.41
N ALA A 59 -4.76 -10.16 7.36
CA ALA A 59 -3.47 -10.14 6.67
C ALA A 59 -3.18 -8.76 6.07
N ALA A 60 -4.13 -8.21 5.32
CA ALA A 60 -3.96 -6.94 4.63
C ALA A 60 -3.78 -5.76 5.60
N GLN A 61 -4.62 -5.65 6.62
CA GLN A 61 -4.61 -4.50 7.52
C GLN A 61 -3.44 -4.51 8.50
N ASN A 62 -3.16 -5.67 9.07
CA ASN A 62 -2.26 -5.76 10.21
C ASN A 62 -0.86 -6.25 9.85
N LYS A 63 -0.73 -7.05 8.80
CA LYS A 63 0.51 -7.75 8.47
C LYS A 63 1.16 -7.20 7.20
N VAL A 64 0.39 -6.96 6.15
CA VAL A 64 0.91 -6.43 4.89
C VAL A 64 1.01 -4.91 4.95
N PHE A 65 -0.09 -4.20 5.21
CA PHE A 65 -0.15 -2.74 5.08
C PHE A 65 0.03 -1.95 6.37
N GLY A 66 -0.02 -2.58 7.51
CA GLY A 66 0.18 -1.90 8.79
C GLY A 66 1.65 -1.77 9.17
N ASP A 67 1.98 -2.22 10.38
CA ASP A 67 3.36 -2.26 10.89
C ASP A 67 4.17 -3.41 10.30
N GLY A 68 3.70 -4.10 9.27
CA GLY A 68 4.31 -5.27 8.66
C GLY A 68 5.29 -4.92 7.53
N LEU A 69 5.30 -5.77 6.50
CA LEU A 69 6.26 -5.68 5.40
C LEU A 69 6.12 -4.41 4.56
N PHE A 70 4.91 -3.91 4.36
CA PHE A 70 4.67 -2.65 3.68
C PHE A 70 5.48 -1.50 4.28
N TYR A 71 5.48 -1.40 5.61
CA TYR A 71 6.22 -0.37 6.32
C TYR A 71 7.73 -0.54 6.20
N ALA A 72 8.23 -1.74 6.45
CA ALA A 72 9.66 -1.98 6.47
C ALA A 72 10.28 -2.03 5.06
N ALA A 73 9.55 -2.55 4.07
CA ALA A 73 10.05 -2.71 2.71
C ALA A 73 9.62 -1.57 1.78
N ASP A 74 8.32 -1.37 1.60
CA ASP A 74 7.83 -0.48 0.55
C ASP A 74 8.05 0.98 0.89
N VAL A 75 7.77 1.38 2.13
CA VAL A 75 7.93 2.77 2.57
C VAL A 75 9.39 3.15 2.79
N ALA A 76 10.20 2.25 3.32
CA ALA A 76 11.60 2.57 3.61
C ALA A 76 12.56 2.34 2.44
N GLY A 77 12.11 1.73 1.34
CA GLY A 77 12.97 1.26 0.26
C GLY A 77 12.80 2.00 -1.07
N SER A 78 12.08 3.12 -1.14
CA SER A 78 11.86 3.89 -2.36
C SER A 78 12.65 5.21 -2.39
N ASP A 79 12.55 5.93 -3.51
CA ASP A 79 13.08 7.29 -3.67
C ASP A 79 12.17 8.37 -3.08
N ILE A 80 10.92 8.01 -2.73
CA ILE A 80 9.87 8.93 -2.27
C ILE A 80 9.76 8.92 -0.76
N GLU A 81 9.72 7.73 -0.15
CA GLU A 81 9.34 7.54 1.24
C GLU A 81 10.55 7.16 2.11
N ARG A 82 10.42 7.43 3.38
CA ARG A 82 11.42 7.12 4.40
C ARG A 82 10.79 6.84 5.77
N HIS A 83 11.61 6.32 6.67
CA HIS A 83 11.25 6.04 8.04
C HIS A 83 11.66 7.18 8.97
N PRO A 84 10.80 7.67 9.86
CA PRO A 84 11.10 8.84 10.70
C PRO A 84 11.51 8.52 12.13
N GLU A 85 11.03 7.40 12.63
CA GLU A 85 10.88 7.19 14.08
C GLU A 85 12.20 7.01 14.78
N ASN A 86 13.04 6.24 14.16
CA ASN A 86 14.37 5.95 14.64
C ASN A 86 15.27 5.83 13.42
N PHE A 87 16.25 6.68 13.31
CA PHE A 87 17.18 6.63 12.19
C PHE A 87 17.92 5.30 12.07
N ALA A 88 17.96 4.48 13.13
CA ALA A 88 18.45 3.11 13.04
C ALA A 88 17.68 2.24 12.03
N ASN A 89 16.47 2.63 11.64
CA ASN A 89 15.61 1.89 10.71
C ASN A 89 15.70 2.36 9.25
N GLN A 90 16.65 3.20 8.92
CA GLN A 90 16.85 3.62 7.53
C GLN A 90 17.44 2.48 6.66
N PRO A 91 17.10 2.42 5.36
CA PRO A 91 17.53 1.34 4.47
C PRO A 91 19.02 1.09 4.47
N GLY A 92 19.85 2.14 4.48
CA GLY A 92 21.30 2.01 4.48
C GLY A 92 21.88 1.39 5.75
N ARG A 93 21.13 1.37 6.85
CA ARG A 93 21.49 0.65 8.09
C ARG A 93 20.96 -0.77 8.12
N HIS A 94 19.79 -0.99 7.52
CA HIS A 94 19.09 -2.26 7.61
C HIS A 94 19.61 -3.32 6.65
N TYR A 95 19.70 -2.98 5.38
CA TYR A 95 19.90 -3.97 4.34
C TYR A 95 21.28 -4.61 4.32
N PRO A 96 22.42 -3.86 4.45
CA PRO A 96 23.74 -4.49 4.31
C PRO A 96 24.13 -5.40 5.47
N GLU A 97 23.79 -5.01 6.70
CA GLU A 97 24.31 -5.69 7.89
C GLU A 97 23.36 -6.74 8.45
N GLN A 98 22.07 -6.60 8.22
CA GLN A 98 21.07 -7.40 8.88
C GLN A 98 20.63 -8.60 8.07
N PHE A 99 20.55 -8.46 6.75
CA PHE A 99 20.15 -9.55 5.89
C PHE A 99 21.32 -10.43 5.46
N TYR A 100 22.52 -9.87 5.35
CA TYR A 100 23.66 -10.57 4.76
C TYR A 100 24.76 -10.98 5.72
N GLN A 101 25.04 -10.21 6.76
CA GLN A 101 26.26 -10.45 7.54
C GLN A 101 26.04 -11.11 8.90
N ASN A 102 25.00 -10.80 9.65
CA ASN A 102 24.93 -11.20 11.06
C ASN A 102 23.69 -11.97 11.50
N GLY A 103 22.65 -12.11 10.70
CA GLY A 103 21.40 -12.73 11.14
C GLY A 103 20.75 -12.07 12.38
N ASN A 104 21.41 -11.06 12.93
CA ASN A 104 20.94 -10.25 14.03
C ASN A 104 20.51 -8.90 13.47
N PHE A 105 19.24 -8.73 13.33
CA PHE A 105 18.68 -7.41 13.08
C PHE A 105 18.93 -6.55 14.33
N ALA A 106 19.78 -5.54 14.27
CA ALA A 106 20.04 -4.64 15.39
C ALA A 106 19.00 -3.53 15.41
N GLY A 107 18.23 -3.40 16.47
CA GLY A 107 17.27 -2.31 16.67
C GLY A 107 15.83 -2.77 16.91
N GLN A 108 14.94 -1.82 17.03
CA GLN A 108 13.56 -2.03 17.47
C GLN A 108 12.76 -2.97 16.55
N TYR A 109 13.15 -3.12 15.29
CA TYR A 109 12.44 -3.92 14.28
C TYR A 109 13.03 -5.32 14.04
N THR A 110 14.10 -5.68 14.66
CA THR A 110 14.83 -6.91 14.39
C THR A 110 14.12 -8.17 14.79
N LEU A 111 13.77 -8.30 16.07
CA LEU A 111 12.99 -9.42 16.57
C LEU A 111 11.49 -9.24 16.25
N LEU A 112 11.00 -8.00 16.28
CA LEU A 112 9.63 -7.68 15.89
C LEU A 112 9.41 -7.88 14.38
N SER A 113 10.41 -7.58 13.56
CA SER A 113 10.36 -7.85 12.12
C SER A 113 10.33 -9.34 11.83
N TYR A 114 11.13 -10.15 12.49
CA TYR A 114 11.06 -11.61 12.38
C TYR A 114 9.68 -12.17 12.74
N GLN A 115 9.09 -11.71 13.82
CA GLN A 115 7.73 -12.11 14.18
C GLN A 115 6.70 -11.58 13.17
N LYS A 116 6.83 -10.33 12.73
CA LYS A 116 5.93 -9.72 11.76
C LYS A 116 6.04 -10.36 10.37
N GLU A 117 7.23 -10.71 9.93
CA GLU A 117 7.45 -11.44 8.69
C GLU A 117 6.81 -12.83 8.75
N ASN A 118 7.11 -13.58 9.79
CA ASN A 118 6.52 -14.90 10.02
C ASN A 118 5.00 -14.81 10.09
N ASP A 119 4.48 -13.83 10.83
CA ASP A 119 3.06 -13.54 10.90
C ASP A 119 2.47 -13.19 9.52
N THR A 120 3.17 -12.40 8.71
CA THR A 120 2.72 -12.03 7.36
C THR A 120 2.70 -13.24 6.44
N TYR A 121 3.76 -14.03 6.46
CA TYR A 121 3.86 -15.26 5.67
C TYR A 121 2.73 -16.24 6.05
N ALA A 122 2.60 -16.53 7.33
CA ALA A 122 1.57 -17.44 7.83
C ALA A 122 0.14 -16.92 7.57
N ALA A 123 -0.10 -15.62 7.75
CA ALA A 123 -1.41 -15.01 7.49
C ALA A 123 -1.81 -15.10 6.02
N LEU A 124 -0.87 -14.92 5.09
CA LEU A 124 -1.16 -15.05 3.65
C LEU A 124 -1.43 -16.51 3.26
N TYR A 125 -0.72 -17.48 3.83
CA TYR A 125 -1.03 -18.89 3.60
C TYR A 125 -2.35 -19.32 4.24
N GLU A 126 -2.77 -18.72 5.35
CA GLU A 126 -4.11 -18.92 5.89
C GLU A 126 -5.20 -18.49 4.91
N VAL A 127 -5.01 -17.33 4.24
CA VAL A 127 -5.92 -16.89 3.17
C VAL A 127 -5.97 -17.92 2.04
N ILE A 128 -4.81 -18.39 1.57
CA ILE A 128 -4.71 -19.40 0.50
C ILE A 128 -5.44 -20.68 0.90
N SER A 129 -5.20 -21.18 2.11
CA SER A 129 -5.82 -22.43 2.57
C SER A 129 -7.35 -22.32 2.64
N LYS A 130 -7.87 -21.21 3.17
CA LYS A 130 -9.32 -20.98 3.24
C LYS A 130 -9.94 -20.77 1.85
N ALA A 131 -9.25 -20.07 0.97
CA ALA A 131 -9.68 -19.92 -0.41
C ALA A 131 -9.74 -21.28 -1.14
N CYS A 132 -8.73 -22.12 -0.97
CA CYS A 132 -8.69 -23.47 -1.54
C CYS A 132 -9.85 -24.36 -1.05
N ILE A 133 -10.26 -24.25 0.21
CA ILE A 133 -11.43 -24.98 0.72
C ILE A 133 -12.69 -24.58 -0.07
N VAL A 134 -12.90 -23.29 -0.30
CA VAL A 134 -14.06 -22.82 -1.07
C VAL A 134 -13.94 -23.22 -2.54
N MET A 135 -12.76 -23.15 -3.13
CA MET A 135 -12.53 -23.61 -4.50
C MET A 135 -12.91 -25.09 -4.66
N ASN A 136 -12.39 -25.96 -3.78
CA ASN A 136 -12.69 -27.39 -3.83
C ASN A 136 -14.19 -27.67 -3.69
N LEU A 137 -14.86 -26.98 -2.77
CA LEU A 137 -16.30 -27.13 -2.56
C LEU A 137 -17.12 -26.81 -3.83
N VAL A 138 -16.71 -25.75 -4.56
CA VAL A 138 -17.37 -25.37 -5.81
C VAL A 138 -17.00 -26.32 -6.95
N GLU A 139 -15.74 -26.75 -7.06
CA GLU A 139 -15.28 -27.69 -8.08
C GLU A 139 -15.93 -29.07 -7.97
N GLU A 140 -16.29 -29.49 -6.75
CA GLU A 140 -17.00 -30.74 -6.48
C GLU A 140 -18.52 -30.64 -6.71
N SER A 141 -19.05 -29.43 -6.94
CA SER A 141 -20.49 -29.25 -7.17
C SER A 141 -20.93 -29.69 -8.57
N GLU A 142 -22.16 -30.17 -8.66
CA GLU A 142 -22.76 -30.51 -9.96
C GLU A 142 -22.86 -29.24 -10.84
N GLY A 143 -22.50 -29.37 -12.12
CA GLY A 143 -22.57 -28.30 -13.10
C GLY A 143 -21.39 -27.28 -13.05
N PHE A 144 -20.29 -27.63 -12.37
CA PHE A 144 -19.11 -26.73 -12.31
C PHE A 144 -18.51 -26.45 -13.70
N ASP A 145 -18.30 -27.50 -14.50
CA ASP A 145 -17.70 -27.35 -15.83
C ASP A 145 -18.63 -26.56 -16.78
N GLU A 146 -19.93 -26.77 -16.70
CA GLU A 146 -20.93 -26.02 -17.46
C GLU A 146 -20.98 -24.55 -17.02
N MET A 147 -20.89 -24.28 -15.73
CA MET A 147 -20.86 -22.92 -15.18
C MET A 147 -19.62 -22.18 -15.73
N ILE A 148 -18.45 -22.77 -15.67
CA ILE A 148 -17.22 -22.16 -16.21
C ILE A 148 -17.33 -21.99 -17.74
N ALA A 149 -17.78 -23.03 -18.46
CA ALA A 149 -17.89 -22.99 -19.92
C ALA A 149 -18.93 -21.97 -20.43
N SER A 150 -19.94 -21.63 -19.59
CA SER A 150 -20.97 -20.67 -19.95
C SER A 150 -20.42 -19.26 -20.20
N GLY A 151 -19.32 -18.89 -19.54
CA GLY A 151 -18.76 -17.53 -19.57
C GLY A 151 -19.75 -16.46 -19.10
N THR A 152 -20.79 -16.85 -18.35
CA THR A 152 -21.84 -15.96 -17.90
C THR A 152 -21.81 -15.85 -16.38
N GLU A 153 -21.99 -14.64 -15.88
CA GLU A 153 -22.00 -14.36 -14.45
C GLU A 153 -23.10 -15.13 -13.71
N SER A 154 -22.72 -15.70 -12.56
CA SER A 154 -23.62 -16.47 -11.71
C SER A 154 -23.17 -16.40 -10.24
N THR A 155 -24.06 -16.79 -9.31
CA THR A 155 -23.72 -16.81 -7.87
C THR A 155 -22.57 -17.79 -7.58
N SER A 156 -22.61 -18.99 -8.18
CA SER A 156 -21.52 -19.97 -8.02
C SER A 156 -20.23 -19.51 -8.67
N GLY A 157 -20.32 -18.90 -9.86
CA GLY A 157 -19.17 -18.31 -10.55
C GLY A 157 -18.56 -17.14 -9.75
N GLN A 158 -19.36 -16.31 -9.12
CA GLN A 158 -18.90 -15.26 -8.25
C GLN A 158 -18.17 -15.83 -7.03
N LEU A 159 -18.73 -16.80 -6.34
CA LEU A 159 -18.12 -17.43 -5.17
C LEU A 159 -16.78 -18.10 -5.50
N TYR A 160 -16.75 -18.85 -6.58
CA TYR A 160 -15.52 -19.49 -7.07
C TYR A 160 -14.47 -18.46 -7.47
N GLY A 161 -14.87 -17.44 -8.23
CA GLY A 161 -14.00 -16.38 -8.68
C GLY A 161 -13.41 -15.55 -7.53
N GLU A 162 -14.19 -15.29 -6.49
CA GLU A 162 -13.69 -14.62 -5.27
C GLU A 162 -12.63 -15.48 -4.56
N ALA A 163 -12.84 -16.80 -4.46
CA ALA A 163 -11.87 -17.70 -3.84
C ALA A 163 -10.54 -17.75 -4.65
N VAL A 164 -10.64 -17.90 -5.98
CA VAL A 164 -9.48 -17.83 -6.88
C VAL A 164 -8.76 -16.49 -6.75
N ALA A 165 -9.49 -15.40 -6.71
CA ALA A 165 -8.91 -14.05 -6.57
C ALA A 165 -8.23 -13.83 -5.21
N LEU A 166 -8.79 -14.37 -4.12
CA LEU A 166 -8.16 -14.34 -2.79
C LEU A 166 -6.83 -15.10 -2.79
N LYS A 167 -6.83 -16.32 -3.34
CA LYS A 167 -5.61 -17.12 -3.53
C LYS A 167 -4.56 -16.37 -4.35
N ALA A 168 -4.94 -15.84 -5.51
CA ALA A 168 -4.04 -15.11 -6.40
C ALA A 168 -3.49 -13.83 -5.78
N THR A 169 -4.33 -13.09 -5.05
CA THR A 169 -3.92 -11.86 -4.33
C THR A 169 -2.91 -12.20 -3.23
N ALA A 170 -3.14 -13.26 -2.46
CA ALA A 170 -2.22 -13.68 -1.42
C ALA A 170 -0.87 -14.15 -2.01
N TYR A 171 -0.88 -14.92 -3.11
CA TYR A 171 0.36 -15.31 -3.80
C TYR A 171 1.11 -14.10 -4.38
N ARG A 172 0.40 -13.14 -4.96
CA ARG A 172 1.04 -11.90 -5.44
C ARG A 172 1.78 -11.19 -4.31
N GLU A 173 1.17 -11.05 -3.11
CA GLU A 173 1.83 -10.44 -1.95
C GLU A 173 3.02 -11.30 -1.44
N LEU A 174 2.89 -12.62 -1.40
CA LEU A 174 4.00 -13.52 -1.04
C LEU A 174 5.18 -13.35 -2.00
N ILE A 175 4.95 -13.39 -3.30
CA ILE A 175 6.00 -13.26 -4.34
C ILE A 175 6.67 -11.89 -4.26
N LYS A 176 5.90 -10.82 -4.02
CA LYS A 176 6.42 -9.46 -3.90
C LYS A 176 7.48 -9.36 -2.80
N TYR A 177 7.29 -10.03 -1.67
CA TYR A 177 8.18 -9.92 -0.53
C TYR A 177 9.21 -11.05 -0.43
N PHE A 178 8.84 -12.28 -0.77
CA PHE A 178 9.69 -13.46 -0.56
C PHE A 178 10.24 -14.07 -1.86
N GLY A 179 9.68 -13.71 -2.99
CA GLY A 179 10.10 -14.23 -4.29
C GLY A 179 9.54 -15.60 -4.58
N ASP A 180 10.41 -16.60 -4.70
CA ASP A 180 10.02 -17.99 -4.92
C ASP A 180 9.47 -18.58 -3.62
N VAL A 181 8.27 -19.18 -3.67
CA VAL A 181 7.54 -19.66 -2.49
C VAL A 181 6.90 -21.02 -2.77
N PRO A 182 6.54 -21.81 -1.75
CA PRO A 182 5.75 -23.03 -1.95
C PRO A 182 4.42 -22.74 -2.64
N TYR A 183 3.99 -23.61 -3.55
CA TYR A 183 2.72 -23.44 -4.24
C TYR A 183 1.73 -24.55 -3.85
N VAL A 184 0.52 -24.14 -3.45
CA VAL A 184 -0.61 -25.00 -3.11
C VAL A 184 -1.62 -24.96 -4.25
N SER A 185 -1.87 -26.10 -4.91
CA SER A 185 -2.77 -26.17 -6.07
C SER A 185 -4.26 -26.04 -5.70
N GLY A 186 -4.62 -26.31 -4.46
CA GLY A 186 -6.00 -26.40 -3.97
C GLY A 186 -6.43 -27.83 -3.59
N LYS A 187 -5.85 -28.85 -4.22
CA LYS A 187 -6.19 -30.26 -3.95
C LYS A 187 -5.38 -30.89 -2.81
N SER A 188 -4.25 -30.28 -2.46
CA SER A 188 -3.40 -30.69 -1.35
C SER A 188 -2.91 -29.44 -0.63
N THR A 189 -2.81 -29.51 0.68
CA THR A 189 -2.11 -28.51 1.51
C THR A 189 -0.62 -28.80 1.60
N ASP A 190 -0.18 -29.97 1.09
CA ASP A 190 1.22 -30.35 1.06
C ASP A 190 1.92 -29.61 -0.08
N HIS A 191 3.06 -29.05 0.21
CA HIS A 191 3.92 -28.39 -0.77
C HIS A 191 5.34 -28.89 -0.62
N ASP A 192 5.91 -29.35 -1.72
CA ASP A 192 7.28 -29.85 -1.78
C ASP A 192 8.25 -28.73 -2.21
N GLY A 193 8.75 -27.99 -1.21
CA GLY A 193 9.78 -26.97 -1.46
C GLY A 193 9.29 -25.71 -2.17
N LEU A 194 10.24 -24.97 -2.74
CA LEU A 194 9.97 -23.71 -3.41
C LEU A 194 9.63 -23.93 -4.90
N VAL A 195 8.62 -23.20 -5.36
CA VAL A 195 8.26 -23.07 -6.77
C VAL A 195 8.70 -21.72 -7.30
N GLY A 196 9.25 -21.68 -8.50
CA GLY A 196 9.66 -20.44 -9.14
C GLY A 196 8.50 -19.48 -9.33
N ARG A 197 8.72 -18.23 -8.99
CA ARG A 197 7.69 -17.18 -9.09
C ARG A 197 7.06 -17.07 -10.47
N ASP A 198 7.84 -17.33 -11.53
CA ASP A 198 7.34 -17.26 -12.91
C ASP A 198 6.25 -18.30 -13.16
N SER A 199 6.46 -19.56 -12.72
CA SER A 199 5.43 -20.60 -12.77
C SER A 199 4.18 -20.21 -11.99
N ILE A 200 4.35 -19.66 -10.79
CA ILE A 200 3.21 -19.25 -9.94
C ILE A 200 2.42 -18.14 -10.64
N TYR A 201 3.09 -17.12 -11.19
CA TYR A 201 2.42 -16.06 -11.95
C TYR A 201 1.61 -16.62 -13.13
N ASP A 202 2.17 -17.56 -13.88
CA ASP A 202 1.49 -18.14 -15.04
C ASP A 202 0.24 -18.91 -14.63
N VAL A 203 0.32 -19.70 -13.55
CA VAL A 203 -0.80 -20.48 -13.04
C VAL A 203 -1.91 -19.56 -12.53
N ILE A 204 -1.60 -18.59 -11.66
CA ILE A 204 -2.63 -17.69 -11.11
C ILE A 204 -3.23 -16.77 -12.17
N LEU A 205 -2.47 -16.35 -13.19
CA LEU A 205 -3.02 -15.62 -14.32
C LEU A 205 -4.00 -16.47 -15.11
N THR A 206 -3.69 -17.74 -15.35
CA THR A 206 -4.58 -18.69 -16.04
C THR A 206 -5.87 -18.91 -15.24
N GLU A 207 -5.76 -19.11 -13.92
CA GLU A 207 -6.91 -19.28 -13.03
C GLU A 207 -7.81 -18.03 -13.03
N LEU A 208 -7.22 -16.83 -12.92
CA LEU A 208 -7.96 -15.57 -12.94
C LEU A 208 -8.68 -15.32 -14.29
N GLN A 209 -8.03 -15.61 -15.41
CA GLN A 209 -8.63 -15.48 -16.74
C GLN A 209 -9.84 -16.41 -16.91
N LYS A 210 -9.75 -17.63 -16.34
CA LYS A 210 -10.84 -18.62 -16.37
C LYS A 210 -12.08 -18.13 -15.63
N VAL A 211 -11.90 -17.45 -14.47
CA VAL A 211 -13.04 -17.07 -13.61
C VAL A 211 -13.61 -15.69 -13.92
N ALA A 212 -12.84 -14.78 -14.50
CA ALA A 212 -13.31 -13.41 -14.75
C ALA A 212 -14.66 -13.35 -15.49
N PRO A 213 -14.93 -14.15 -16.54
CA PRO A 213 -16.20 -14.07 -17.28
C PRO A 213 -17.44 -14.46 -16.46
N VAL A 214 -17.29 -15.31 -15.43
CA VAL A 214 -18.41 -15.84 -14.64
C VAL A 214 -18.67 -15.02 -13.37
N MET A 215 -17.95 -13.92 -13.17
CA MET A 215 -18.11 -13.02 -12.03
C MET A 215 -18.87 -11.73 -12.41
N TYR A 216 -19.53 -11.14 -11.41
CA TYR A 216 -20.22 -9.86 -11.53
C TYR A 216 -19.25 -8.67 -11.43
N ARG A 217 -19.61 -7.56 -12.09
CA ARG A 217 -18.90 -6.28 -11.97
C ARG A 217 -19.06 -5.66 -10.58
N VAL A 218 -18.15 -4.77 -10.19
CA VAL A 218 -18.29 -3.98 -8.95
C VAL A 218 -19.58 -3.16 -9.01
N GLY A 219 -20.37 -3.24 -7.92
CA GLY A 219 -21.70 -2.63 -7.85
C GLY A 219 -22.83 -3.48 -8.43
N SER A 220 -22.53 -4.71 -8.92
CA SER A 220 -23.57 -5.62 -9.47
C SER A 220 -23.57 -6.99 -8.78
N ILE A 221 -22.72 -7.22 -7.77
CA ILE A 221 -22.68 -8.48 -7.03
C ILE A 221 -23.98 -8.61 -6.21
N PRO A 222 -24.77 -9.68 -6.41
CA PRO A 222 -26.01 -9.87 -5.66
C PRO A 222 -25.79 -9.85 -4.14
N GLY A 223 -26.60 -9.06 -3.42
CA GLY A 223 -26.52 -8.91 -1.96
C GLY A 223 -25.33 -8.10 -1.43
N VAL A 224 -24.50 -7.51 -2.31
CA VAL A 224 -23.37 -6.68 -1.93
C VAL A 224 -23.57 -5.24 -2.40
N THR A 225 -23.57 -4.31 -1.47
CA THR A 225 -23.71 -2.87 -1.75
C THR A 225 -22.36 -2.13 -1.74
N GLY A 226 -21.33 -2.75 -1.14
CA GLY A 226 -20.02 -2.14 -0.95
C GLY A 226 -19.00 -2.53 -2.02
N LYS A 227 -17.75 -2.09 -1.79
CA LYS A 227 -16.58 -2.42 -2.64
C LYS A 227 -15.54 -3.24 -1.85
N ASN A 228 -16.01 -4.04 -0.91
CA ASN A 228 -15.21 -4.86 0.00
C ASN A 228 -15.18 -6.34 -0.36
N TYR A 229 -15.75 -6.70 -1.51
CA TYR A 229 -15.65 -8.03 -2.11
C TYR A 229 -15.03 -7.95 -3.49
N PHE A 230 -14.33 -9.00 -3.89
CA PHE A 230 -13.69 -9.06 -5.20
C PHE A 230 -14.75 -9.25 -6.29
N SER A 231 -14.71 -8.38 -7.26
CA SER A 231 -15.59 -8.37 -8.41
C SER A 231 -14.84 -8.76 -9.68
N ARG A 232 -15.53 -8.98 -10.77
CA ARG A 232 -14.91 -9.11 -12.11
C ARG A 232 -14.03 -7.90 -12.42
N THR A 233 -14.45 -6.69 -12.07
CA THR A 233 -13.66 -5.46 -12.27
C THR A 233 -12.32 -5.54 -11.53
N TYR A 234 -12.33 -6.04 -10.29
CA TYR A 234 -11.10 -6.26 -9.53
C TYR A 234 -10.22 -7.35 -10.15
N VAL A 235 -10.81 -8.49 -10.54
CA VAL A 235 -10.08 -9.61 -11.13
C VAL A 235 -9.41 -9.21 -12.44
N GLU A 236 -10.09 -8.51 -13.32
CA GLU A 236 -9.51 -7.98 -14.56
C GLU A 236 -8.37 -6.97 -14.27
N GLY A 237 -8.53 -6.07 -13.30
CA GLY A 237 -7.46 -5.19 -12.85
C GLY A 237 -6.28 -5.94 -12.24
N LEU A 238 -6.54 -7.02 -11.47
CA LEU A 238 -5.53 -7.88 -10.87
C LEU A 238 -4.73 -8.65 -11.93
N ILE A 239 -5.39 -9.17 -12.97
CA ILE A 239 -4.71 -9.78 -14.12
C ILE A 239 -3.75 -8.77 -14.76
N GLY A 240 -4.20 -7.55 -15.01
CA GLY A 240 -3.34 -6.50 -15.55
C GLY A 240 -2.14 -6.19 -14.65
N ARG A 241 -2.36 -6.06 -13.35
CA ARG A 241 -1.30 -5.82 -12.35
C ARG A 241 -0.28 -6.94 -12.30
N ILE A 242 -0.73 -8.19 -12.18
CA ILE A 242 0.15 -9.38 -12.12
C ILE A 242 0.89 -9.55 -13.45
N ALA A 243 0.25 -9.30 -14.58
CA ALA A 243 0.89 -9.38 -15.89
C ALA A 243 2.04 -8.36 -16.04
N LEU A 244 1.90 -7.12 -15.58
CA LEU A 244 3.01 -6.16 -15.54
C LEU A 244 4.15 -6.63 -14.62
N GLU A 245 3.84 -7.30 -13.52
CA GLU A 245 4.84 -7.87 -12.61
C GLU A 245 5.54 -9.08 -13.21
N ALA A 246 4.81 -10.01 -13.82
CA ALA A 246 5.33 -11.22 -14.46
C ALA A 246 6.24 -10.88 -15.66
N GLY A 247 5.85 -9.92 -16.50
CA GLY A 247 6.65 -9.43 -17.62
C GLY A 247 7.75 -8.45 -17.21
N GLY A 248 7.81 -8.04 -15.95
CA GLY A 248 8.79 -7.08 -15.44
C GLY A 248 10.13 -7.71 -15.04
N TYR A 249 11.06 -6.82 -14.65
CA TYR A 249 12.35 -7.24 -14.08
C TYR A 249 12.16 -7.84 -12.69
N GLN A 250 12.82 -8.96 -12.44
CA GLN A 250 12.77 -9.69 -11.17
C GLN A 250 14.14 -10.25 -10.81
N THR A 251 14.41 -10.35 -9.51
CA THR A 251 15.57 -11.10 -9.00
C THR A 251 15.18 -12.57 -8.85
N ARG A 252 15.94 -13.48 -9.46
CA ARG A 252 15.67 -14.92 -9.50
C ARG A 252 16.84 -15.71 -8.96
N ARG A 253 16.55 -16.70 -8.13
CA ARG A 253 17.55 -17.66 -7.59
C ARG A 253 18.08 -18.56 -8.69
N GLY A 254 19.36 -18.93 -8.57
CA GLY A 254 19.99 -19.87 -9.48
C GLY A 254 19.71 -21.33 -9.16
N ASP A 255 19.31 -21.63 -7.93
CA ASP A 255 19.03 -22.98 -7.42
C ASP A 255 17.55 -23.40 -7.56
N ILE A 256 16.67 -22.53 -8.05
CA ILE A 256 15.27 -22.82 -8.37
C ILE A 256 15.12 -22.99 -9.88
N GLN A 257 14.40 -24.04 -10.27
CA GLN A 257 14.12 -24.30 -11.68
C GLN A 257 13.30 -23.17 -12.30
N ARG A 258 13.81 -22.58 -13.38
CA ARG A 258 13.20 -21.46 -14.08
C ARG A 258 12.36 -21.96 -15.23
N VAL A 259 11.11 -22.28 -14.94
CA VAL A 259 10.13 -22.80 -15.90
C VAL A 259 8.87 -21.94 -15.90
N ASP A 260 8.12 -22.01 -17.01
CA ASP A 260 6.78 -21.44 -17.11
C ASP A 260 5.74 -22.27 -16.33
N GLY A 261 4.46 -21.86 -16.37
CA GLY A 261 3.36 -22.56 -15.71
C GLY A 261 3.09 -23.99 -16.24
N ASN A 262 3.65 -24.35 -17.40
CA ASN A 262 3.56 -25.68 -18.01
C ASN A 262 4.84 -26.50 -17.82
N GLY A 263 5.83 -25.98 -17.11
CA GLY A 263 7.10 -26.68 -16.87
C GLY A 263 8.14 -26.52 -17.99
N ASN A 264 7.92 -25.66 -18.99
CA ASN A 264 8.89 -25.44 -20.05
C ASN A 264 9.99 -24.47 -19.58
N PRO A 265 11.28 -24.72 -19.93
CA PRO A 265 12.37 -23.84 -19.57
C PRO A 265 12.17 -22.41 -20.09
N LEU A 266 12.41 -21.41 -19.22
CA LEU A 266 12.32 -20.01 -19.57
C LEU A 266 13.63 -19.48 -20.13
N THR A 267 13.53 -18.52 -21.05
CA THR A 267 14.63 -17.68 -21.50
C THR A 267 14.47 -16.27 -20.96
N PHE A 268 15.57 -15.56 -20.81
CA PHE A 268 15.61 -14.23 -20.19
C PHE A 268 16.40 -13.26 -21.06
N GLU A 269 16.02 -12.00 -20.97
CA GLU A 269 16.78 -10.89 -21.57
C GLU A 269 17.27 -9.91 -20.49
N ASN A 270 18.33 -9.20 -20.81
CA ASN A 270 18.93 -8.20 -19.93
C ASN A 270 19.23 -8.73 -18.53
N MET A 271 19.71 -9.98 -18.45
CA MET A 271 20.15 -10.55 -17.18
C MET A 271 21.44 -9.87 -16.74
N GLY A 272 21.39 -9.27 -15.56
CA GLY A 272 22.55 -8.69 -14.91
C GLY A 272 23.55 -9.74 -14.43
N THR A 273 24.65 -9.26 -13.85
CA THR A 273 25.67 -10.12 -13.22
C THR A 273 25.09 -10.83 -12.00
N GLU A 274 25.44 -12.11 -11.85
CA GLU A 274 25.09 -12.90 -10.68
C GLU A 274 25.61 -12.22 -9.39
N ASN A 275 24.77 -12.22 -8.36
CA ASN A 275 25.09 -11.73 -7.04
C ASN A 275 24.37 -12.58 -5.99
N ASN A 276 25.14 -13.17 -5.06
CA ASN A 276 24.60 -13.99 -3.97
C ASN A 276 23.68 -15.14 -4.45
N GLY A 277 24.05 -15.81 -5.53
CA GLY A 277 23.29 -16.92 -6.11
C GLY A 277 22.04 -16.48 -6.88
N ALA A 278 21.88 -15.19 -7.18
CA ALA A 278 20.73 -14.66 -7.89
C ALA A 278 21.13 -13.76 -9.07
N THR A 279 20.24 -13.66 -10.03
CA THR A 279 20.35 -12.76 -11.17
C THR A 279 19.10 -11.90 -11.31
N TYR A 280 19.25 -10.67 -11.82
CA TYR A 280 18.16 -9.74 -12.04
C TYR A 280 17.97 -9.50 -13.53
N GLY A 281 16.76 -9.70 -14.01
CA GLY A 281 16.40 -9.55 -15.41
C GLY A 281 14.92 -9.83 -15.62
N ARG A 282 14.49 -9.92 -16.87
CA ARG A 282 13.11 -10.22 -17.21
C ARG A 282 12.99 -11.35 -18.22
N ARG A 283 11.84 -11.99 -18.28
CA ARG A 283 11.51 -13.05 -19.26
C ARG A 283 11.61 -12.51 -20.68
N SER A 284 12.09 -13.33 -21.61
CA SER A 284 12.17 -12.94 -23.03
C SER A 284 10.80 -12.79 -23.68
N ASP A 285 9.77 -13.46 -23.14
CA ASP A 285 8.37 -13.40 -23.58
C ASP A 285 7.55 -12.29 -22.89
N TRP A 286 8.19 -11.35 -22.24
CA TRP A 286 7.55 -10.27 -21.47
C TRP A 286 6.50 -9.47 -22.24
N LYS A 287 6.63 -9.35 -23.56
CA LYS A 287 5.68 -8.61 -24.38
C LYS A 287 4.29 -9.24 -24.36
N SER A 288 4.18 -10.56 -24.25
CA SER A 288 2.89 -11.24 -24.13
C SER A 288 2.17 -10.88 -22.85
N TYR A 289 2.91 -10.70 -21.76
CA TYR A 289 2.35 -10.25 -20.48
C TYR A 289 1.92 -8.77 -20.52
N TYR A 290 2.69 -7.93 -21.17
CA TYR A 290 2.28 -6.53 -21.36
C TYR A 290 1.06 -6.40 -22.29
N GLN A 291 0.94 -7.27 -23.30
CA GLN A 291 -0.29 -7.37 -24.12
C GLN A 291 -1.49 -7.85 -23.28
N LEU A 292 -1.27 -8.82 -22.41
CA LEU A 292 -2.30 -9.26 -21.47
C LEU A 292 -2.72 -8.13 -20.51
N ALA A 293 -1.76 -7.39 -19.96
CA ALA A 293 -2.03 -6.22 -19.12
C ALA A 293 -2.83 -5.15 -19.89
N GLN A 294 -2.41 -4.82 -21.11
CA GLN A 294 -3.13 -3.88 -21.97
C GLN A 294 -4.58 -4.33 -22.20
N GLN A 295 -4.80 -5.60 -22.53
CA GLN A 295 -6.12 -6.15 -22.77
C GLN A 295 -7.03 -6.02 -21.54
N TYR A 296 -6.55 -6.44 -20.37
CA TYR A 296 -7.38 -6.52 -19.18
C TYR A 296 -7.59 -5.15 -18.48
N PHE A 297 -6.61 -4.27 -18.49
CA PHE A 297 -6.85 -2.89 -18.06
C PHE A 297 -7.85 -2.18 -18.99
N LYS A 298 -7.77 -2.44 -20.31
CA LYS A 298 -8.77 -1.92 -21.25
C LYS A 298 -10.16 -2.45 -20.99
N ALA A 299 -10.30 -3.72 -20.64
CA ALA A 299 -11.60 -4.31 -20.28
C ALA A 299 -12.23 -3.61 -19.05
N VAL A 300 -11.42 -3.25 -18.05
CA VAL A 300 -11.89 -2.44 -16.90
C VAL A 300 -12.28 -1.04 -17.34
N ILE A 301 -11.48 -0.40 -18.19
CA ILE A 301 -11.77 0.95 -18.71
C ILE A 301 -13.11 0.98 -19.47
N ASP A 302 -13.35 -0.03 -20.29
CA ASP A 302 -14.57 -0.13 -21.11
C ASP A 302 -15.81 -0.46 -20.29
N ASN A 303 -15.66 -1.18 -19.19
CA ASN A 303 -16.74 -1.51 -18.29
C ASN A 303 -16.27 -1.53 -16.82
N PRO A 304 -16.16 -0.36 -16.18
CA PRO A 304 -15.66 -0.27 -14.81
C PRO A 304 -16.66 -0.70 -13.73
N GLY A 305 -17.92 -1.04 -14.10
CA GLY A 305 -19.00 -1.23 -13.15
C GLY A 305 -19.38 0.08 -12.46
N SER A 306 -19.49 0.08 -11.14
CA SER A 306 -19.80 1.30 -10.36
C SER A 306 -18.56 2.17 -10.08
N ALA A 307 -17.34 1.73 -10.42
CA ALA A 307 -16.16 2.54 -10.20
C ALA A 307 -16.05 3.68 -11.22
N LYS A 308 -15.66 4.88 -10.75
CA LYS A 308 -15.61 6.09 -11.60
C LYS A 308 -14.33 6.86 -11.32
N PHE A 309 -13.59 7.19 -12.35
CA PHE A 309 -12.48 8.13 -12.20
C PHE A 309 -13.01 9.53 -11.87
N ILE A 310 -12.61 10.08 -10.72
CA ILE A 310 -13.10 11.38 -10.24
C ILE A 310 -12.39 12.49 -10.98
N THR A 311 -13.13 13.28 -11.74
CA THR A 311 -12.61 14.41 -12.55
C THR A 311 -13.16 15.76 -12.11
N THR A 312 -14.15 15.79 -11.24
CA THR A 312 -14.84 17.00 -10.83
C THR A 312 -14.85 17.15 -9.31
N ASP A 313 -14.84 18.40 -8.88
CA ASP A 313 -15.00 18.81 -7.49
C ASP A 313 -15.89 20.07 -7.48
N GLY A 314 -16.96 20.03 -6.73
CA GLY A 314 -17.94 21.13 -6.66
C GLY A 314 -17.52 22.33 -5.82
N ARG A 315 -16.31 22.32 -5.24
CA ARG A 315 -15.81 23.42 -4.40
C ARG A 315 -15.34 24.60 -5.25
N THR A 316 -15.28 25.77 -4.64
CA THR A 316 -14.79 27.01 -5.29
C THR A 316 -13.37 26.85 -5.81
N THR A 317 -12.54 26.12 -5.06
CA THR A 317 -11.19 25.73 -5.51
C THR A 317 -11.15 24.22 -5.69
N PRO A 318 -11.40 23.74 -6.90
CA PRO A 318 -11.55 22.32 -7.14
C PRO A 318 -10.24 21.56 -7.02
N ASN A 319 -10.31 20.41 -6.37
CA ASN A 319 -9.26 19.40 -6.36
C ASN A 319 -9.88 18.00 -6.40
N PRO A 320 -10.16 17.47 -7.60
CA PRO A 320 -10.82 16.16 -7.76
C PRO A 320 -10.03 15.01 -7.13
N TYR A 321 -8.70 15.11 -7.07
CA TYR A 321 -7.87 14.12 -6.40
C TYR A 321 -8.16 14.06 -4.89
N GLN A 322 -8.40 15.20 -4.27
CA GLN A 322 -8.71 15.27 -2.85
C GLN A 322 -10.09 14.69 -2.53
N VAL A 323 -11.07 14.81 -3.44
CA VAL A 323 -12.41 14.24 -3.26
C VAL A 323 -12.36 12.76 -2.96
N PHE A 324 -11.51 12.01 -3.67
CA PHE A 324 -11.32 10.58 -3.42
C PHE A 324 -10.98 10.28 -1.96
N PHE A 325 -9.94 10.95 -1.44
CA PHE A 325 -9.51 10.74 -0.05
C PHE A 325 -10.53 11.27 0.98
N GLN A 326 -11.32 12.27 0.63
CA GLN A 326 -12.41 12.72 1.51
C GLN A 326 -13.53 11.69 1.59
N GLN A 327 -13.90 11.08 0.48
CA GLN A 327 -14.90 10.01 0.47
C GLN A 327 -14.48 8.82 1.34
N MET A 328 -13.20 8.49 1.38
CA MET A 328 -12.68 7.42 2.25
C MET A 328 -12.80 7.71 3.75
N HIS A 329 -12.97 8.98 4.14
CA HIS A 329 -13.18 9.38 5.53
C HIS A 329 -14.66 9.49 5.93
N MET A 330 -15.57 9.13 5.02
CA MET A 330 -17.00 9.06 5.31
C MET A 330 -17.31 7.90 6.28
N PRO A 331 -18.51 7.89 6.89
CA PRO A 331 -18.92 6.82 7.79
C PRO A 331 -18.87 5.44 7.14
N ASP A 332 -18.89 4.41 8.00
CA ASP A 332 -19.00 3.02 7.60
C ASP A 332 -20.01 2.80 6.47
N GLU A 333 -19.74 1.82 5.60
CA GLU A 333 -20.55 1.46 4.43
C GLU A 333 -20.49 2.47 3.26
N THR A 334 -19.76 3.57 3.38
CA THR A 334 -19.52 4.49 2.27
C THR A 334 -18.17 4.18 1.63
N TYR A 335 -18.20 3.87 0.34
CA TYR A 335 -16.99 3.56 -0.44
C TYR A 335 -16.71 4.67 -1.44
N ALA A 336 -15.44 4.97 -1.65
CA ALA A 336 -15.05 6.01 -2.59
C ALA A 336 -15.42 5.65 -4.05
N ASP A 337 -15.89 6.63 -4.81
CA ASP A 337 -16.34 6.44 -6.19
C ASP A 337 -15.25 5.84 -7.08
N GLU A 338 -14.00 6.27 -6.90
CA GLU A 338 -12.86 5.82 -7.70
C GLU A 338 -12.35 4.42 -7.31
N SER A 339 -12.69 3.93 -6.12
CA SER A 339 -12.27 2.60 -5.67
C SER A 339 -12.92 1.48 -6.49
N ILE A 340 -12.12 0.48 -6.81
CA ILE A 340 -12.56 -0.81 -7.35
C ILE A 340 -12.69 -1.83 -6.22
N TYR A 341 -11.73 -1.80 -5.29
CA TYR A 341 -11.74 -2.63 -4.08
C TYR A 341 -11.10 -1.86 -2.92
N GLU A 342 -11.75 -1.89 -1.77
CA GLU A 342 -11.25 -1.35 -0.52
C GLU A 342 -11.16 -2.45 0.53
N VAL A 343 -10.07 -2.45 1.29
CA VAL A 343 -9.99 -3.22 2.54
C VAL A 343 -10.82 -2.46 3.57
N ALA A 344 -12.04 -2.92 3.78
CA ALA A 344 -13.01 -2.27 4.65
C ALA A 344 -12.71 -2.54 6.12
N ILE A 345 -12.89 -1.51 6.94
CA ILE A 345 -12.69 -1.57 8.39
C ILE A 345 -13.86 -0.83 9.05
N SER A 346 -14.56 -1.52 9.95
CA SER A 346 -15.62 -0.86 10.74
C SER A 346 -15.00 -0.06 11.88
N GLN A 347 -15.49 1.17 12.06
CA GLN A 347 -15.09 2.03 13.16
C GLN A 347 -15.34 1.35 14.52
N GLY A 348 -14.33 1.32 15.35
CA GLY A 348 -14.38 0.70 16.68
C GLY A 348 -14.14 -0.81 16.70
N ALA A 349 -14.29 -1.53 15.60
CA ALA A 349 -14.22 -2.99 15.55
C ALA A 349 -12.84 -3.52 15.10
N GLY A 350 -12.25 -2.94 14.07
CA GLY A 350 -11.03 -3.42 13.44
C GLY A 350 -9.74 -3.07 14.19
N ASN A 351 -8.63 -3.52 13.64
CA ASN A 351 -7.31 -3.01 13.95
C ASN A 351 -6.77 -2.27 12.73
N ASP A 352 -7.08 -1.00 12.67
CA ASP A 352 -6.76 -0.09 11.58
C ASP A 352 -5.30 0.39 11.71
N ALA A 353 -4.38 -0.41 11.25
CA ALA A 353 -2.96 -0.09 11.33
C ALA A 353 -2.53 0.92 10.25
N ARG A 354 -3.22 0.99 9.12
CA ARG A 354 -2.82 1.84 8.00
C ARG A 354 -2.94 3.34 8.30
N PRO A 355 -4.08 3.90 8.70
CA PRO A 355 -4.15 5.29 9.14
C PRO A 355 -3.24 5.60 10.32
N TYR A 356 -3.13 4.67 11.26
CA TYR A 356 -2.25 4.81 12.42
C TYR A 356 -0.78 4.91 12.04
N SER A 357 -0.30 4.07 11.12
CA SER A 357 1.11 4.03 10.73
C SER A 357 1.45 5.01 9.61
N PHE A 358 0.54 5.24 8.66
CA PHE A 358 0.77 6.04 7.45
C PHE A 358 -0.14 7.26 7.33
N GLY A 359 -0.96 7.53 8.33
CA GLY A 359 -1.77 8.74 8.37
C GLY A 359 -1.01 9.95 8.88
N ARG A 360 -1.73 11.06 8.93
CA ARG A 360 -1.24 12.32 9.46
C ARG A 360 -0.91 12.19 10.95
N PRO A 361 0.30 12.59 11.39
CA PRO A 361 0.74 12.35 12.76
C PRO A 361 -0.06 13.17 13.79
N THR A 362 -0.29 12.55 14.95
CA THR A 362 -0.86 13.18 16.12
C THR A 362 0.01 12.88 17.34
N THR A 363 0.40 13.91 18.10
CA THR A 363 1.24 13.74 19.30
C THR A 363 0.40 13.76 20.58
N GLY A 364 0.84 13.01 21.58
CA GLY A 364 0.30 13.07 22.94
C GLY A 364 -1.11 12.52 23.14
N GLY A 365 -1.76 12.03 22.09
CA GLY A 365 -3.06 11.38 22.21
C GLY A 365 -2.99 10.12 23.05
N SER A 366 -3.94 9.93 23.95
CA SER A 366 -4.17 8.65 24.62
C SER A 366 -5.31 7.92 23.93
N LYS A 367 -5.51 6.65 24.33
CA LYS A 367 -6.62 5.84 23.82
C LYS A 367 -8.03 6.47 24.01
N ASP A 368 -8.14 7.43 24.93
CA ASP A 368 -9.42 8.00 25.36
C ASP A 368 -9.51 9.51 25.06
N ASN A 369 -8.52 10.07 24.36
CA ASN A 369 -8.49 11.51 24.05
C ASN A 369 -8.51 11.74 22.53
N TYR A 370 -9.30 12.71 22.12
CA TYR A 370 -9.28 13.24 20.76
C TYR A 370 -8.18 14.31 20.59
N PRO A 371 -7.48 14.32 19.48
CA PRO A 371 -7.47 13.27 18.45
C PRO A 371 -6.77 12.02 18.95
N CYS A 372 -7.20 10.85 18.50
CA CYS A 372 -6.53 9.60 18.83
C CYS A 372 -5.06 9.66 18.46
N LYS A 373 -4.24 8.98 19.26
CA LYS A 373 -2.81 8.86 18.97
C LYS A 373 -2.60 8.19 17.61
N ASN A 374 -1.90 8.89 16.74
CA ASN A 374 -1.50 8.40 15.42
C ASN A 374 0.02 8.54 15.29
N TYR A 375 0.73 7.47 14.98
CA TYR A 375 2.18 7.54 14.86
C TYR A 375 2.61 8.25 13.57
N GLY A 376 1.89 8.04 12.49
CA GLY A 376 2.31 8.54 11.20
C GLY A 376 3.75 8.13 10.93
N GLN A 377 3.99 6.82 10.87
CA GLN A 377 5.36 6.27 10.79
C GLN A 377 6.00 6.48 9.43
N GLY A 378 5.24 6.60 8.35
CA GLY A 378 5.77 6.94 7.05
C GLY A 378 6.06 8.43 6.92
N ARG A 379 7.15 8.77 6.23
CA ARG A 379 7.54 10.14 5.89
C ARG A 379 7.94 10.24 4.43
N ILE A 380 7.92 11.47 3.93
CA ILE A 380 8.34 11.80 2.56
C ILE A 380 9.77 12.31 2.59
N ASN A 381 10.55 11.89 1.60
CA ASN A 381 11.89 12.41 1.37
C ASN A 381 11.85 13.91 1.05
N PRO A 382 12.59 14.76 1.78
CA PRO A 382 12.61 16.21 1.54
C PRO A 382 12.97 16.61 0.12
N ALA A 383 13.95 15.95 -0.49
CA ALA A 383 14.35 16.25 -1.87
C ALA A 383 13.24 15.86 -2.89
N PHE A 384 12.45 14.83 -2.62
CA PHE A 384 11.29 14.50 -3.44
C PHE A 384 10.20 15.58 -3.30
N TYR A 385 9.86 15.97 -2.09
CA TYR A 385 8.80 16.96 -1.82
C TYR A 385 9.11 18.33 -2.43
N TYR A 386 10.33 18.80 -2.27
CA TYR A 386 10.74 20.13 -2.75
C TYR A 386 11.16 20.13 -4.21
N GLY A 387 11.92 19.12 -4.66
CA GLY A 387 12.61 19.16 -5.95
C GLY A 387 11.93 18.36 -7.05
N VAL A 388 11.14 17.35 -6.71
CA VAL A 388 10.53 16.46 -7.70
C VAL A 388 9.04 16.75 -7.90
N PHE A 389 8.29 17.03 -6.82
CA PHE A 389 6.92 17.49 -6.97
C PHE A 389 6.86 18.88 -7.61
N ASP A 390 6.07 19.00 -8.67
CA ASP A 390 5.80 20.30 -9.28
C ASP A 390 5.02 21.20 -8.29
N PRO A 391 5.38 22.48 -8.16
CA PRO A 391 4.67 23.43 -7.29
C PRO A 391 3.18 23.54 -7.56
N ASN A 392 2.76 23.31 -8.81
CA ASN A 392 1.37 23.42 -9.23
C ASN A 392 0.60 22.09 -9.21
N ASP A 393 1.25 20.99 -8.86
CA ASP A 393 0.58 19.70 -8.74
C ASP A 393 -0.30 19.68 -7.49
N MET A 394 -1.61 19.67 -7.69
CA MET A 394 -2.60 19.70 -6.61
C MET A 394 -2.55 18.46 -5.69
N ARG A 395 -1.88 17.39 -6.12
CA ARG A 395 -1.73 16.16 -5.32
C ARG A 395 -0.70 16.30 -4.20
N ARG A 396 0.28 17.22 -4.35
CA ARG A 396 1.37 17.38 -3.37
C ARG A 396 0.81 17.56 -1.95
N ASP A 397 -0.06 18.53 -1.78
CA ASP A 397 -0.56 18.90 -0.45
C ASP A 397 -1.72 17.99 0.04
N VAL A 398 -2.26 17.17 -0.83
CA VAL A 398 -3.17 16.07 -0.45
C VAL A 398 -2.38 14.85 0.04
N SER A 399 -1.24 14.57 -0.58
CA SER A 399 -0.40 13.40 -0.25
C SER A 399 0.56 13.66 0.92
N CYS A 400 1.00 14.91 1.09
CA CYS A 400 2.08 15.29 2.00
C CYS A 400 1.65 16.42 2.93
N THR A 401 2.24 16.46 4.14
CA THR A 401 2.08 17.55 5.11
C THR A 401 3.38 17.80 5.86
N VAL A 402 3.62 19.06 6.22
CA VAL A 402 4.74 19.47 7.08
C VAL A 402 4.32 19.68 8.53
N THR A 403 3.06 19.40 8.85
CA THR A 403 2.50 19.64 10.18
C THR A 403 1.85 18.39 10.76
N ALA A 404 1.63 18.44 12.06
CA ALA A 404 0.93 17.43 12.84
C ALA A 404 -0.04 18.09 13.82
N THR A 405 -0.86 17.27 14.47
CA THR A 405 -1.76 17.70 15.52
C THR A 405 -1.13 17.44 16.89
N ALA A 406 -1.12 18.45 17.76
CA ALA A 406 -0.79 18.31 19.17
C ALA A 406 -1.97 17.68 19.92
N GLY A 407 -1.80 16.44 20.43
CA GLY A 407 -2.89 15.67 20.97
C GLY A 407 -3.60 16.27 22.19
N ALA A 408 -2.87 17.00 23.04
CA ALA A 408 -3.46 17.59 24.24
C ALA A 408 -4.32 18.82 23.96
N THR A 409 -4.02 19.56 22.89
CA THR A 409 -4.66 20.85 22.59
C THR A 409 -5.39 20.85 21.25
N GLY A 410 -5.18 19.83 20.42
CA GLY A 410 -5.68 19.82 19.05
C GLY A 410 -5.03 20.86 18.12
N THR A 411 -4.05 21.62 18.59
CA THR A 411 -3.38 22.65 17.80
C THR A 411 -2.49 22.06 16.73
N GLU A 412 -2.32 22.80 15.66
CA GLU A 412 -1.41 22.47 14.58
C GLU A 412 0.03 22.82 14.96
N ILE A 413 0.96 21.92 14.73
CA ILE A 413 2.39 22.10 15.00
C ILE A 413 3.23 21.73 13.78
N LEU A 414 4.34 22.45 13.59
CA LEU A 414 5.34 22.10 12.57
C LEU A 414 6.07 20.80 12.95
N LEU A 415 6.32 19.92 11.99
CA LEU A 415 7.12 18.71 12.17
C LEU A 415 8.59 19.02 11.92
N PRO A 416 9.46 19.06 12.94
CA PRO A 416 10.89 19.31 12.73
C PRO A 416 11.58 18.13 12.03
N PHE A 417 12.68 18.38 11.32
CA PHE A 417 13.54 17.34 10.73
C PHE A 417 14.50 16.73 11.77
N VAL A 418 13.95 16.29 12.87
CA VAL A 418 14.68 15.53 13.89
C VAL A 418 14.12 14.12 13.98
N PRO A 419 14.88 13.14 14.53
CA PRO A 419 14.32 11.81 14.76
C PRO A 419 13.06 11.87 15.60
N GLY A 420 12.03 11.18 15.19
CA GLY A 420 10.80 11.10 15.96
C GLY A 420 9.59 10.68 15.14
N SER A 421 8.65 10.04 15.82
CA SER A 421 7.34 9.69 15.31
C SER A 421 6.25 10.60 15.89
N GLN A 422 5.03 10.38 15.52
CA GLN A 422 3.91 11.21 15.95
C GLN A 422 4.12 12.68 15.54
N GLY A 423 3.64 13.61 16.29
CA GLY A 423 3.90 15.04 16.08
C GLY A 423 5.25 15.54 16.62
N LYS A 424 6.21 14.65 16.92
CA LYS A 424 7.48 15.02 17.55
C LYS A 424 8.61 15.30 16.57
N GLY A 425 8.55 14.74 15.36
CA GLY A 425 9.64 14.87 14.41
C GLY A 425 9.37 14.19 13.07
N GLY A 426 10.44 13.95 12.34
CA GLY A 426 10.42 13.25 11.07
C GLY A 426 10.17 14.12 9.84
N GLY A 427 9.87 15.40 10.00
CA GLY A 427 9.66 16.32 8.88
C GLY A 427 8.38 16.04 8.11
N ILE A 428 8.45 15.94 6.79
CA ILE A 428 7.29 15.83 5.90
C ILE A 428 6.61 14.48 6.06
N ALA A 429 5.33 14.47 6.41
CA ALA A 429 4.52 13.27 6.64
C ALA A 429 3.50 13.02 5.55
N PHE A 430 2.88 11.84 5.55
CA PHE A 430 1.71 11.55 4.73
C PHE A 430 0.48 12.29 5.21
N ASN A 431 -0.42 12.62 4.27
CA ASN A 431 -1.64 13.38 4.52
C ASN A 431 -2.89 12.77 3.87
N LYS A 432 -2.77 11.63 3.21
CA LYS A 432 -3.91 10.95 2.57
C LYS A 432 -4.92 10.42 3.57
N TRP A 433 -4.47 9.98 4.74
CA TRP A 433 -5.29 9.54 5.85
C TRP A 433 -5.14 10.48 7.03
N ASP A 434 -6.25 11.07 7.45
CA ASP A 434 -6.31 11.95 8.63
C ASP A 434 -7.60 11.68 9.39
N GLU A 435 -7.48 11.04 10.55
CA GLU A 435 -8.62 10.71 11.41
C GLU A 435 -9.46 11.94 11.79
N ASN A 436 -8.86 13.12 11.73
CA ASN A 436 -9.57 14.39 12.00
C ASN A 436 -10.55 14.79 10.87
N ARG A 437 -10.47 14.15 9.71
CA ARG A 437 -11.37 14.42 8.57
C ARG A 437 -12.63 13.59 8.57
N GLN A 438 -12.76 12.60 9.45
CA GLN A 438 -13.94 11.77 9.53
C GLN A 438 -15.17 12.59 9.97
N ASP A 439 -16.36 12.28 9.46
CA ASP A 439 -17.59 12.89 9.90
C ASP A 439 -17.92 12.55 11.35
N VAL A 440 -17.70 11.29 11.70
CA VAL A 440 -17.77 10.81 13.07
C VAL A 440 -16.36 10.42 13.48
N VAL A 441 -15.69 11.36 14.14
CA VAL A 441 -14.30 11.17 14.55
C VAL A 441 -14.22 10.14 15.66
N TRP A 442 -13.34 9.18 15.51
CA TRP A 442 -13.07 8.19 16.56
C TRP A 442 -12.24 8.80 17.67
N THR A 443 -12.73 8.72 18.91
CA THR A 443 -12.13 9.37 20.08
C THR A 443 -11.65 8.40 21.16
N ALA A 444 -11.79 7.10 20.93
CA ALA A 444 -11.42 6.07 21.89
C ALA A 444 -10.09 5.39 21.52
N ASN A 445 -10.05 4.07 21.49
CA ASN A 445 -8.81 3.33 21.26
C ASN A 445 -8.14 3.65 19.92
N GLN A 446 -6.83 3.86 19.92
CA GLN A 446 -6.03 3.96 18.70
C GLN A 446 -6.19 2.73 17.80
N ARG A 447 -5.95 2.88 16.49
CA ARG A 447 -6.06 1.81 15.47
C ARG A 447 -7.48 1.31 15.26
N LYS A 448 -8.48 2.14 15.49
CA LYS A 448 -9.89 1.78 15.36
C LYS A 448 -10.73 2.86 14.70
N SER A 449 -10.09 3.72 13.90
CA SER A 449 -10.78 4.82 13.24
C SER A 449 -11.76 4.39 12.15
N GLY A 450 -11.56 3.21 11.56
CA GLY A 450 -12.45 2.69 10.53
C GLY A 450 -12.26 3.35 9.16
N ILE A 451 -11.11 3.97 8.89
CA ILE A 451 -10.80 4.51 7.57
C ILE A 451 -10.36 3.37 6.66
N ASN A 452 -11.09 3.14 5.59
CA ASN A 452 -10.77 2.11 4.61
C ASN A 452 -9.42 2.36 3.92
N GLY A 453 -8.82 1.28 3.39
CA GLY A 453 -7.62 1.36 2.57
C GLY A 453 -7.92 1.00 1.11
N PRO A 454 -7.66 1.86 0.12
CA PRO A 454 -7.81 1.48 -1.28
C PRO A 454 -6.75 0.43 -1.61
N TYR A 455 -7.18 -0.70 -2.14
CA TYR A 455 -6.28 -1.73 -2.64
C TYR A 455 -6.16 -1.67 -4.16
N MET A 456 -7.22 -1.25 -4.84
CA MET A 456 -7.24 -0.98 -6.28
C MET A 456 -8.22 0.15 -6.60
N ARG A 457 -7.80 1.11 -7.42
CA ARG A 457 -8.60 2.25 -7.86
C ARG A 457 -8.37 2.60 -9.32
N MET A 458 -9.28 3.36 -9.93
CA MET A 458 -9.28 3.64 -11.38
C MET A 458 -8.00 4.30 -11.90
N SER A 459 -7.31 5.11 -11.08
CA SER A 459 -6.02 5.69 -11.48
C SER A 459 -4.97 4.62 -11.79
N GLU A 460 -4.97 3.51 -11.07
CA GLU A 460 -4.05 2.40 -11.33
C GLU A 460 -4.35 1.73 -12.66
N ILE A 461 -5.62 1.55 -12.97
CA ILE A 461 -6.05 0.99 -14.25
C ILE A 461 -5.59 1.86 -15.41
N TYR A 462 -5.77 3.19 -15.30
CA TYR A 462 -5.36 4.13 -16.32
C TYR A 462 -3.85 4.19 -16.51
N LEU A 463 -3.08 4.28 -15.43
CA LEU A 463 -1.62 4.31 -15.50
C LEU A 463 -1.02 2.95 -15.88
N GLY A 464 -1.63 1.83 -15.46
CA GLY A 464 -1.23 0.48 -15.89
C GLY A 464 -1.47 0.26 -17.38
N TYR A 465 -2.62 0.71 -17.90
CA TYR A 465 -2.91 0.68 -19.31
C TYR A 465 -1.93 1.55 -20.11
N ALA A 466 -1.70 2.78 -19.67
CA ALA A 466 -0.74 3.70 -20.31
C ALA A 466 0.68 3.10 -20.34
N GLU A 467 1.11 2.47 -19.24
CA GLU A 467 2.41 1.82 -19.16
C GLU A 467 2.53 0.65 -20.16
N ALA A 468 1.54 -0.23 -20.20
CA ALA A 468 1.51 -1.36 -21.11
C ALA A 468 1.53 -0.86 -22.58
N CYS A 469 0.71 0.13 -22.91
CA CYS A 469 0.71 0.76 -24.24
C CYS A 469 2.07 1.35 -24.62
N ALA A 470 2.68 2.14 -23.73
CA ALA A 470 3.98 2.76 -23.98
C ALA A 470 5.09 1.73 -24.22
N ALA A 471 5.12 0.68 -23.40
CA ALA A 471 6.10 -0.40 -23.51
C ALA A 471 5.95 -1.22 -24.80
N LEU A 472 4.73 -1.31 -25.34
CA LEU A 472 4.42 -2.01 -26.60
C LEU A 472 4.49 -1.09 -27.83
N GLY A 473 4.75 0.21 -27.66
CA GLY A 473 4.86 1.19 -28.75
C GLY A 473 3.53 1.86 -29.16
N ASP A 474 2.44 1.59 -28.46
CA ASP A 474 1.16 2.30 -28.64
C ASP A 474 1.19 3.65 -27.91
N ASN A 475 1.98 4.56 -28.44
CA ASN A 475 2.20 5.88 -27.82
C ASN A 475 0.94 6.75 -27.79
N THR A 476 -0.02 6.53 -28.70
CA THR A 476 -1.26 7.31 -28.76
C THR A 476 -2.13 7.04 -27.53
N ASN A 477 -2.41 5.79 -27.24
CA ASN A 477 -3.18 5.42 -26.05
C ASN A 477 -2.40 5.71 -24.78
N ALA A 478 -1.10 5.41 -24.73
CA ALA A 478 -0.25 5.73 -23.60
C ALA A 478 -0.32 7.21 -23.22
N ARG A 479 -0.21 8.10 -24.21
CA ARG A 479 -0.30 9.55 -24.02
C ARG A 479 -1.69 9.97 -23.55
N THR A 480 -2.74 9.43 -24.14
CA THR A 480 -4.13 9.78 -23.78
C THR A 480 -4.39 9.54 -22.31
N TYR A 481 -4.00 8.37 -21.79
CA TYR A 481 -4.26 8.03 -20.39
C TYR A 481 -3.31 8.71 -19.39
N LEU A 482 -2.09 9.03 -19.81
CA LEU A 482 -1.22 9.93 -19.04
C LEU A 482 -1.85 11.33 -18.92
N ASP A 483 -2.36 11.88 -20.02
CA ASP A 483 -3.01 13.21 -20.05
C ASP A 483 -4.23 13.26 -19.14
N ILE A 484 -5.05 12.22 -19.06
CA ILE A 484 -6.21 12.16 -18.17
C ILE A 484 -5.77 12.36 -16.71
N ILE A 485 -4.77 11.63 -16.27
CA ILE A 485 -4.24 11.72 -14.89
C ILE A 485 -3.63 13.11 -14.64
N ARG A 486 -2.79 13.59 -15.55
CA ARG A 486 -2.12 14.88 -15.37
C ARG A 486 -3.09 16.05 -15.44
N ASN A 487 -4.07 16.02 -16.34
CA ASN A 487 -5.08 17.07 -16.42
C ASN A 487 -5.89 17.20 -15.13
N ARG A 488 -6.19 16.08 -14.46
CA ARG A 488 -6.79 16.09 -13.12
C ARG A 488 -5.83 16.74 -12.09
N ALA A 489 -4.57 16.37 -12.12
CA ALA A 489 -3.56 16.82 -11.15
C ALA A 489 -3.25 18.33 -11.25
N PHE A 490 -3.42 18.92 -12.43
CA PHE A 490 -3.07 20.31 -12.71
C PHE A 490 -4.28 21.21 -13.06
N GLY A 491 -5.49 20.65 -13.04
CA GLY A 491 -6.70 21.40 -13.39
C GLY A 491 -6.86 21.69 -14.88
N GLY A 492 -6.15 20.98 -15.75
CA GLY A 492 -6.29 21.06 -17.20
C GLY A 492 -5.00 20.91 -18.00
N ALA A 493 -5.12 20.67 -19.29
CA ALA A 493 -4.03 20.33 -20.19
C ALA A 493 -2.94 21.42 -20.30
N ALA A 494 -3.33 22.69 -20.30
CA ALA A 494 -2.38 23.80 -20.41
C ALA A 494 -1.45 23.90 -19.19
N ALA A 495 -1.97 23.63 -17.98
CA ALA A 495 -1.20 23.64 -16.76
C ALA A 495 -0.39 22.34 -16.55
N ALA A 496 -0.86 21.22 -17.08
CA ALA A 496 -0.21 19.92 -16.98
C ALA A 496 1.14 19.83 -17.69
N LYS A 497 1.33 20.63 -18.76
CA LYS A 497 2.60 20.72 -19.54
C LYS A 497 3.21 19.34 -19.84
N THR A 498 2.37 18.40 -20.27
CA THR A 498 2.76 16.99 -20.41
C THR A 498 3.93 16.76 -21.35
N ASP A 499 4.06 17.54 -22.43
CA ASP A 499 5.20 17.42 -23.37
C ASP A 499 6.53 17.78 -22.71
N ALA A 500 6.56 18.84 -21.91
CA ALA A 500 7.74 19.24 -21.17
C ALA A 500 8.10 18.18 -20.13
N PHE A 501 7.12 17.60 -19.46
CA PHE A 501 7.32 16.53 -18.50
C PHE A 501 7.88 15.25 -19.17
N ILE A 502 7.35 14.84 -20.31
CA ILE A 502 7.88 13.69 -21.08
C ILE A 502 9.33 13.95 -21.51
N ALA A 503 9.63 15.16 -21.95
CA ALA A 503 10.99 15.55 -22.34
C ALA A 503 11.96 15.50 -21.15
N GLN A 504 11.52 15.93 -19.98
CA GLN A 504 12.29 15.88 -18.73
C GLN A 504 12.59 14.43 -18.31
N GLU A 505 11.62 13.53 -18.39
CA GLU A 505 11.80 12.11 -18.03
C GLU A 505 12.47 11.27 -19.13
N GLY A 506 12.73 11.87 -20.30
CA GLY A 506 13.46 11.29 -21.42
C GLY A 506 12.67 10.31 -22.28
N SER A 507 11.52 9.82 -21.82
CA SER A 507 10.61 8.98 -22.62
C SER A 507 9.18 9.02 -22.05
N LEU A 508 8.21 8.67 -22.89
CA LEU A 508 6.81 8.54 -22.47
C LEU A 508 6.64 7.46 -21.39
N LEU A 509 7.32 6.33 -21.52
CA LEU A 509 7.26 5.25 -20.51
C LEU A 509 7.81 5.74 -19.16
N ASN A 510 8.97 6.37 -19.14
CA ASN A 510 9.55 6.91 -17.91
C ASN A 510 8.64 7.97 -17.26
N ALA A 511 8.02 8.83 -18.08
CA ALA A 511 7.07 9.83 -17.61
C ALA A 511 5.85 9.16 -16.93
N ILE A 512 5.31 8.09 -17.50
CA ILE A 512 4.21 7.32 -16.89
C ILE A 512 4.65 6.69 -15.57
N ILE A 513 5.85 6.12 -15.51
CA ILE A 513 6.38 5.54 -14.26
C ILE A 513 6.63 6.62 -13.21
N GLN A 514 7.08 7.82 -13.62
CA GLN A 514 7.22 8.94 -12.68
C GLN A 514 5.86 9.47 -12.21
N GLU A 515 4.89 9.55 -13.09
CA GLU A 515 3.50 9.95 -12.76
C GLU A 515 2.86 9.03 -11.73
N ARG A 516 3.12 7.71 -11.80
CA ARG A 516 2.72 6.76 -10.74
C ARG A 516 3.28 7.14 -9.38
N GLY A 517 4.51 7.64 -9.33
CA GLY A 517 5.15 8.10 -8.10
C GLY A 517 4.40 9.26 -7.43
N PHE A 518 3.89 10.21 -8.21
CA PHE A 518 3.07 11.31 -7.69
C PHE A 518 1.67 10.85 -7.28
N GLU A 519 1.05 10.04 -8.12
CA GLU A 519 -0.31 9.55 -7.92
C GLU A 519 -0.43 8.66 -6.68
N PHE A 520 0.53 7.76 -6.46
CA PHE A 520 0.48 6.73 -5.43
C PHE A 520 1.46 6.96 -4.26
N ALA A 521 2.04 8.16 -4.11
CA ALA A 521 2.87 8.48 -2.95
C ALA A 521 2.14 8.12 -1.64
N GLY A 522 2.76 7.28 -0.82
CA GLY A 522 2.17 6.77 0.43
C GLY A 522 1.18 5.61 0.28
N GLU A 523 0.95 5.09 -0.92
CA GLU A 523 0.07 3.94 -1.15
C GLU A 523 0.84 2.61 -1.39
N GLY A 524 2.19 2.64 -1.41
CA GLY A 524 3.05 1.45 -1.51
C GLY A 524 3.30 0.94 -2.92
N ASP A 525 2.99 1.72 -3.95
CA ASP A 525 3.22 1.36 -5.35
C ASP A 525 4.69 1.53 -5.78
N ARG A 526 5.35 2.58 -5.29
CA ARG A 526 6.60 3.10 -5.87
C ARG A 526 7.72 2.09 -5.96
N ARG A 527 8.05 1.43 -4.86
CA ARG A 527 9.20 0.52 -4.79
C ARG A 527 9.05 -0.66 -5.75
N ASN A 528 7.90 -1.33 -5.72
CA ASN A 528 7.63 -2.47 -6.60
C ASN A 528 7.61 -2.06 -8.08
N THR A 529 7.02 -0.91 -8.39
CA THR A 529 7.04 -0.35 -9.75
C THR A 529 8.46 -0.09 -10.24
N LEU A 530 9.33 0.50 -9.43
CA LEU A 530 10.73 0.75 -9.81
C LEU A 530 11.54 -0.55 -9.96
N ILE A 531 11.27 -1.57 -9.14
CA ILE A 531 11.92 -2.89 -9.26
C ILE A 531 11.54 -3.52 -10.59
N ARG A 532 10.24 -3.69 -10.87
CA ARG A 532 9.77 -4.41 -12.07
C ARG A 532 10.05 -3.68 -13.38
N THR A 533 10.29 -2.38 -13.33
CA THR A 533 10.67 -1.58 -14.52
C THR A 533 12.18 -1.41 -14.69
N GLY A 534 13.00 -1.93 -13.77
CA GLY A 534 14.45 -1.80 -13.83
C GLY A 534 14.97 -0.42 -13.42
N LEU A 535 14.13 0.46 -12.87
CA LEU A 535 14.46 1.85 -12.61
C LEU A 535 14.92 2.15 -11.17
N LEU A 536 14.79 1.20 -10.24
CA LEU A 536 15.09 1.45 -8.83
C LEU A 536 16.50 2.01 -8.60
N PRO A 537 17.58 1.41 -9.12
CA PRO A 537 18.93 1.94 -8.91
C PRO A 537 19.09 3.37 -9.46
N ALA A 538 18.59 3.64 -10.66
CA ALA A 538 18.71 4.96 -11.29
C ALA A 538 17.96 6.05 -10.52
N LYS A 539 16.74 5.75 -10.04
CA LYS A 539 15.95 6.70 -9.25
C LYS A 539 16.54 6.94 -7.86
N ILE A 540 17.08 5.91 -7.21
CA ILE A 540 17.82 6.08 -5.94
C ILE A 540 19.09 6.94 -6.15
N LYS A 541 19.85 6.69 -7.22
CA LYS A 541 21.01 7.53 -7.54
C LYS A 541 20.61 9.00 -7.73
N TYR A 542 19.58 9.25 -8.54
CA TYR A 542 19.09 10.59 -8.82
C TYR A 542 18.68 11.34 -7.54
N ILE A 543 17.83 10.71 -6.71
CA ILE A 543 17.35 11.36 -5.50
C ILE A 543 18.46 11.56 -4.46
N LYS A 544 19.43 10.64 -4.41
CA LYS A 544 20.62 10.76 -3.57
C LYS A 544 21.48 11.96 -3.97
N GLU A 545 21.73 12.15 -5.26
CA GLU A 545 22.46 13.30 -5.78
C GLU A 545 21.71 14.61 -5.51
N LEU A 546 20.41 14.64 -5.70
CA LEU A 546 19.57 15.81 -5.41
C LEU A 546 19.56 16.14 -3.92
N THR A 547 19.51 15.12 -3.06
CA THR A 547 19.60 15.28 -1.62
C THR A 547 20.95 15.87 -1.20
N ARG A 548 22.06 15.45 -1.82
CA ARG A 548 23.38 16.01 -1.54
C ARG A 548 23.44 17.49 -1.90
N LYS A 549 22.98 17.86 -3.10
CA LYS A 549 22.92 19.28 -3.51
C LYS A 549 22.13 20.13 -2.54
N MET A 550 20.97 19.62 -2.11
CA MET A 550 20.12 20.29 -1.11
C MET A 550 20.87 20.51 0.21
N LEU A 551 21.49 19.46 0.75
CA LEU A 551 22.22 19.55 2.03
C LEU A 551 23.42 20.49 1.95
N ASP A 552 24.16 20.47 0.84
CA ASP A 552 25.32 21.37 0.61
C ASP A 552 24.84 22.84 0.53
N GLY A 553 23.74 23.13 -0.16
CA GLY A 553 23.18 24.48 -0.21
C GLY A 553 22.69 24.96 1.17
N LEU A 554 21.99 24.12 1.91
CA LEU A 554 21.55 24.42 3.27
C LEU A 554 22.72 24.70 4.21
N LYS A 555 23.79 23.94 4.09
CA LYS A 555 25.01 24.07 4.90
C LYS A 555 25.79 25.33 4.58
N ASN A 556 25.96 25.64 3.30
CA ASN A 556 26.86 26.71 2.84
C ASN A 556 26.17 28.06 2.77
N ASP A 557 24.91 28.07 2.27
CA ASP A 557 24.17 29.30 1.94
C ASP A 557 22.96 29.53 2.87
N GLY A 558 22.57 28.51 3.67
CA GLY A 558 21.40 28.56 4.52
C GLY A 558 20.08 28.29 3.79
N TYR A 559 20.12 28.03 2.49
CA TYR A 559 18.99 27.66 1.65
C TYR A 559 19.46 26.90 0.40
N TYR A 560 18.51 26.26 -0.28
CA TYR A 560 18.71 25.64 -1.60
C TYR A 560 17.46 25.83 -2.47
N THR A 561 17.65 26.31 -3.69
CA THR A 561 16.59 26.43 -4.70
C THR A 561 16.70 25.32 -5.72
N PHE A 562 15.63 24.56 -5.89
CA PHE A 562 15.53 23.48 -6.84
C PHE A 562 15.19 24.00 -8.24
N ASP A 563 15.40 23.17 -9.26
CA ASP A 563 15.15 23.53 -10.65
C ASP A 563 13.67 23.86 -10.96
N ASN A 564 12.75 23.34 -10.14
CA ASN A 564 11.31 23.66 -10.22
C ASN A 564 10.92 24.99 -9.56
N GLY A 565 11.88 25.71 -9.00
CA GLY A 565 11.69 27.01 -8.34
C GLY A 565 11.39 26.96 -6.85
N ASN A 566 11.08 25.80 -6.27
CA ASN A 566 10.92 25.66 -4.84
C ASN A 566 12.25 25.90 -4.11
N THR A 567 12.19 26.60 -3.00
CA THR A 567 13.33 26.84 -2.13
C THR A 567 13.08 26.27 -0.74
N ILE A 568 14.02 25.51 -0.22
CA ILE A 568 14.08 25.12 1.18
C ILE A 568 15.08 26.00 1.91
N SER A 569 14.72 26.52 3.09
CA SER A 569 15.57 27.35 3.91
C SER A 569 15.85 26.72 5.27
N ASN A 570 16.95 27.11 5.92
CA ASN A 570 17.31 26.62 7.25
C ASN A 570 16.25 26.94 8.31
N TYR A 571 15.46 27.98 8.09
CA TYR A 571 14.44 28.44 9.02
C TYR A 571 13.15 28.80 8.27
N VAL A 572 12.03 28.62 8.96
CA VAL A 572 10.70 29.09 8.55
C VAL A 572 10.09 29.90 9.68
N TRP A 573 9.05 30.67 9.39
CA TRP A 573 8.35 31.50 10.40
C TRP A 573 6.92 31.00 10.54
N THR A 574 6.48 30.78 11.77
CA THR A 574 5.15 30.19 12.04
C THR A 574 4.35 31.07 12.99
N LYS A 575 3.03 31.10 12.81
CA LYS A 575 2.07 31.79 13.68
C LYS A 575 0.83 30.92 13.80
N SER A 576 0.32 30.70 15.03
CA SER A 576 -0.99 30.10 15.22
C SER A 576 -2.07 31.02 14.68
N VAL A 577 -3.00 30.49 13.88
CA VAL A 577 -4.09 31.23 13.24
C VAL A 577 -5.41 30.57 13.52
N ASP A 578 -6.47 31.36 13.56
CA ASP A 578 -7.82 30.83 13.73
C ASP A 578 -8.24 30.11 12.44
N GLY A 579 -8.48 28.82 12.57
CA GLY A 579 -8.99 27.96 11.54
C GLY A 579 -10.43 27.57 11.79
N SER A 580 -11.21 28.44 12.40
CA SER A 580 -12.60 28.17 12.70
C SER A 580 -13.39 27.81 11.44
N ALA A 581 -14.47 27.06 11.61
CA ALA A 581 -15.33 26.62 10.52
C ALA A 581 -15.89 27.77 9.65
N LYS A 582 -15.94 28.98 10.18
CA LYS A 582 -16.35 30.17 9.44
C LYS A 582 -15.38 30.56 8.32
N GLU A 583 -14.09 30.36 8.53
CA GLU A 583 -13.05 30.69 7.55
C GLU A 583 -12.84 29.60 6.52
N TRP A 584 -13.26 28.37 6.83
CA TRP A 584 -12.99 27.18 6.01
C TRP A 584 -14.21 26.70 5.19
N GLY A 585 -15.35 27.33 5.33
CA GLY A 585 -16.57 26.96 4.61
C GLY A 585 -17.44 25.96 5.34
N GLY A 586 -18.37 25.33 4.65
CA GLY A 586 -19.46 24.58 5.22
C GLY A 586 -19.21 23.08 5.45
N ALA A 587 -19.82 22.24 4.65
CA ALA A 587 -19.72 20.79 4.77
C ALA A 587 -18.31 20.27 4.44
N ARG A 588 -17.92 19.17 5.03
CA ARG A 588 -16.58 18.59 4.95
C ARG A 588 -16.01 18.45 3.54
N LEU A 589 -16.81 17.94 2.59
CA LEU A 589 -16.36 17.80 1.19
C LEU A 589 -16.32 19.13 0.43
N THR A 590 -16.94 20.18 0.94
CA THR A 590 -16.94 21.51 0.35
C THR A 590 -15.94 22.45 1.02
N GLN A 591 -15.34 22.01 2.12
CA GLN A 591 -14.34 22.81 2.82
C GLN A 591 -13.07 22.97 1.99
N GLU A 592 -12.56 24.17 2.00
CA GLU A 592 -11.32 24.52 1.31
C GLU A 592 -10.51 25.53 2.10
N CYS A 593 -9.20 25.49 1.93
CA CYS A 593 -8.33 26.50 2.48
C CYS A 593 -8.63 27.83 1.79
N PRO A 594 -8.86 28.92 2.53
CA PRO A 594 -9.03 30.25 1.97
C PRO A 594 -7.88 30.62 1.03
N ALA A 595 -8.19 31.25 -0.09
CA ALA A 595 -7.20 31.57 -1.13
C ALA A 595 -6.01 32.41 -0.61
N ASN A 596 -6.26 33.33 0.31
CA ASN A 596 -5.23 34.16 0.94
C ASN A 596 -4.30 33.37 1.88
N MET A 597 -4.72 32.20 2.35
CA MET A 597 -3.91 31.32 3.19
C MET A 597 -3.17 30.28 2.36
N ARG A 598 -3.68 29.93 1.18
CA ARG A 598 -3.15 28.89 0.32
C ARG A 598 -1.80 29.22 -0.27
N SER A 599 -1.59 30.45 -0.69
CA SER A 599 -0.41 30.84 -1.45
C SER A 599 0.84 31.08 -0.61
N ASN A 600 0.71 31.30 0.69
CA ASN A 600 1.83 31.77 1.48
C ASN A 600 1.94 31.25 2.89
N ALA A 601 0.93 30.68 3.47
CA ALA A 601 0.90 30.63 4.90
C ALA A 601 0.34 29.38 5.50
N VAL A 602 -0.59 28.77 4.89
CA VAL A 602 -1.23 27.61 5.46
C VAL A 602 -0.99 26.46 4.55
N MET A 603 -0.28 25.53 5.07
CA MET A 603 -0.26 24.22 4.48
C MET A 603 -1.63 23.59 4.64
N TYR A 604 -2.08 22.93 3.64
CA TYR A 604 -3.28 22.16 3.60
C TYR A 604 -3.57 21.22 4.75
N PRO A 605 -2.63 20.93 5.62
CA PRO A 605 -2.93 20.07 6.76
C PRO A 605 -4.02 20.63 7.65
N GLY A 606 -4.22 21.91 7.62
CA GLY A 606 -5.37 22.52 8.29
C GLY A 606 -6.73 22.18 7.71
N TRP A 607 -6.78 21.35 6.73
CA TRP A 607 -7.97 20.89 6.04
C TRP A 607 -8.74 19.83 6.83
N ARG A 608 -9.29 20.26 7.95
CA ARG A 608 -9.84 19.35 8.95
C ARG A 608 -11.33 19.15 8.88
N GLY A 609 -11.99 19.80 7.99
CA GLY A 609 -13.42 19.71 7.89
C GLY A 609 -14.17 20.47 9.01
N VAL A 610 -15.46 20.27 9.05
CA VAL A 610 -16.37 20.88 10.03
C VAL A 610 -16.07 20.47 11.48
N ASN A 611 -15.23 19.49 11.69
CA ASN A 611 -14.87 18.98 13.00
C ASN A 611 -13.71 19.76 13.66
N ASN A 612 -13.39 20.94 13.18
CA ASN A 612 -12.45 21.86 13.85
C ASN A 612 -12.96 22.40 15.18
N ASP A 613 -14.22 22.16 15.52
CA ASP A 613 -14.74 22.49 16.84
C ASP A 613 -14.29 21.46 17.88
N TRP A 614 -13.12 21.68 18.42
CA TRP A 614 -12.50 20.82 19.41
C TRP A 614 -13.28 20.72 20.72
N SER A 615 -14.15 21.70 21.02
CA SER A 615 -15.02 21.67 22.21
C SER A 615 -16.00 20.51 22.17
N LYS A 616 -16.38 20.08 20.99
CA LYS A 616 -17.24 18.91 20.71
C LYS A 616 -16.69 17.61 21.31
N TYR A 617 -15.38 17.51 21.45
CA TYR A 617 -14.66 16.36 21.97
C TYR A 617 -14.12 16.56 23.39
N GLY A 618 -14.61 17.59 24.09
CA GLY A 618 -14.16 17.91 25.44
C GLY A 618 -12.77 18.52 25.53
N LEU A 619 -12.15 18.85 24.40
CA LEU A 619 -10.86 19.53 24.37
C LEU A 619 -11.06 21.04 24.56
N LYS A 620 -10.25 21.64 25.42
CA LYS A 620 -10.17 23.09 25.60
C LYS A 620 -8.94 23.57 24.86
N ILE A 621 -9.15 24.40 23.85
CA ILE A 621 -8.04 25.14 23.23
C ILE A 621 -7.60 26.21 24.24
N PRO A 622 -6.31 26.26 24.66
CA PRO A 622 -5.82 27.29 25.54
C PRO A 622 -6.03 28.67 24.93
N GLU A 623 -6.30 29.66 25.78
CA GLU A 623 -6.42 31.05 25.33
C GLU A 623 -5.17 31.50 24.57
N GLY A 624 -5.35 32.08 23.40
CA GLY A 624 -4.28 32.48 22.48
C GLY A 624 -3.72 31.42 21.56
N TYR A 625 -4.30 30.20 21.56
CA TYR A 625 -3.98 29.15 20.61
C TYR A 625 -5.12 28.94 19.62
N ALA A 626 -4.74 28.77 18.36
CA ALA A 626 -5.69 28.43 17.30
C ALA A 626 -5.38 27.05 16.73
N PRO A 627 -6.37 26.36 16.12
CA PRO A 627 -6.19 25.01 15.63
C PRO A 627 -5.27 24.90 14.40
N ASN A 628 -4.94 25.98 13.73
CA ASN A 628 -4.12 25.99 12.51
C ASN A 628 -2.81 26.74 12.67
N LEU A 629 -1.87 26.48 11.76
CA LEU A 629 -0.55 27.06 11.74
C LEU A 629 -0.29 27.74 10.38
N ALA A 630 -0.06 29.02 10.39
CA ALA A 630 0.48 29.74 9.24
C ALA A 630 2.00 29.56 9.18
N ILE A 631 2.54 29.29 7.99
CA ILE A 631 3.96 29.05 7.76
C ILE A 631 4.42 29.96 6.62
N LYS A 632 5.50 30.71 6.84
CA LYS A 632 6.16 31.57 5.85
C LYS A 632 7.59 31.10 5.60
N GLY A 633 8.06 31.27 4.37
CA GLY A 633 9.39 30.83 3.97
C GLY A 633 9.49 29.31 3.75
N LEU A 634 8.35 28.64 3.51
CA LEU A 634 8.38 27.18 3.31
C LEU A 634 8.93 26.79 1.93
N PHE A 635 8.57 27.55 0.90
CA PHE A 635 8.98 27.30 -0.50
C PHE A 635 9.75 28.46 -1.13
N GLU A 636 9.97 29.51 -0.39
CA GLU A 636 10.68 30.71 -0.83
C GLU A 636 11.75 31.13 0.19
N LYS A 637 12.79 31.79 -0.27
CA LYS A 637 13.73 32.49 0.60
C LYS A 637 13.16 33.84 0.94
N LEU A 638 12.95 34.12 2.23
CA LEU A 638 12.52 35.42 2.72
C LEU A 638 13.71 36.41 2.79
N SER A 639 13.45 37.66 2.45
CA SER A 639 14.37 38.79 2.68
C SER A 639 14.35 39.24 4.13
N ASP A 640 15.38 39.94 4.56
CA ASP A 640 15.47 40.49 5.94
C ASP A 640 14.28 41.43 6.27
N ASN A 641 13.80 42.19 5.27
CA ASN A 641 12.64 43.07 5.45
C ASN A 641 11.34 42.30 5.66
N GLU A 642 11.14 41.21 4.91
CA GLU A 642 9.98 40.31 5.09
C GLU A 642 10.04 39.62 6.45
N ILE A 643 11.20 39.15 6.85
CA ILE A 643 11.42 38.53 8.16
C ILE A 643 11.06 39.51 9.27
N ALA A 644 11.58 40.75 9.22
CA ALA A 644 11.29 41.78 10.23
C ALA A 644 9.79 42.12 10.31
N ALA A 645 9.11 42.17 9.15
CA ALA A 645 7.67 42.39 9.10
C ALA A 645 6.87 41.21 9.70
N LEU A 646 7.28 39.99 9.42
CA LEU A 646 6.65 38.79 9.97
C LEU A 646 6.83 38.69 11.50
N GLU A 647 8.03 38.96 11.99
CA GLU A 647 8.30 38.96 13.44
C GLU A 647 7.51 40.04 14.16
N ALA A 648 7.37 41.24 13.55
CA ALA A 648 6.51 42.32 14.07
C ALA A 648 5.02 41.93 14.08
N ASP A 649 4.58 41.09 13.12
CA ASP A 649 3.23 40.51 13.08
C ASP A 649 3.05 39.26 13.98
N GLY A 650 4.06 38.92 14.78
CA GLY A 650 3.97 37.86 15.77
C GLY A 650 4.34 36.44 15.27
N TYR A 651 4.88 36.32 14.06
CA TYR A 651 5.47 35.07 13.60
C TYR A 651 6.74 34.75 14.40
N LYS A 652 6.97 33.48 14.65
CA LYS A 652 8.13 32.98 15.37
C LYS A 652 9.02 32.14 14.47
N LYS A 653 10.31 32.38 14.53
CA LYS A 653 11.34 31.64 13.83
C LYS A 653 11.37 30.18 14.30
N GLN A 654 11.33 29.23 13.37
CA GLN A 654 11.43 27.79 13.61
C GLN A 654 12.60 27.19 12.84
N LYS A 655 13.26 26.21 13.42
CA LYS A 655 14.23 25.39 12.70
C LYS A 655 13.54 24.57 11.64
N TRP A 656 14.18 24.46 10.46
CA TRP A 656 13.69 23.66 9.37
C TRP A 656 14.86 22.97 8.66
N GLY A 657 15.38 23.48 7.55
CA GLY A 657 16.49 22.87 6.80
C GLY A 657 17.77 22.67 7.63
N ILE A 658 17.99 23.51 8.66
CA ILE A 658 19.14 23.33 9.56
C ILE A 658 19.13 22.00 10.31
N ASP A 659 17.96 21.44 10.58
CA ASP A 659 17.87 20.14 11.22
C ASP A 659 18.23 19.00 10.26
N LEU A 660 18.05 19.17 8.93
CA LEU A 660 18.58 18.25 7.93
C LEU A 660 20.10 18.25 7.91
N VAL A 661 20.71 19.44 8.00
CA VAL A 661 22.18 19.59 8.06
C VAL A 661 22.75 18.95 9.33
N ASN A 662 22.08 19.14 10.45
CA ASN A 662 22.51 18.58 11.74
C ASN A 662 22.37 17.06 11.82
N ASN A 663 21.58 16.47 10.94
CA ASN A 663 21.36 15.03 10.83
C ASN A 663 21.73 14.49 9.43
N ASP A 664 22.76 15.08 8.81
CA ASP A 664 23.22 14.80 7.44
C ASP A 664 23.38 13.30 7.18
N ASP A 665 24.08 12.56 8.06
CA ASP A 665 24.28 11.11 7.90
C ASP A 665 22.93 10.37 7.74
N GLU A 666 21.91 10.73 8.48
CA GLU A 666 20.61 10.08 8.46
C GLU A 666 19.81 10.43 7.21
N TYR A 667 19.93 11.67 6.73
CA TYR A 667 19.22 12.14 5.54
C TYR A 667 19.95 11.87 4.22
N TYR A 668 21.16 11.36 4.26
CA TYR A 668 21.95 11.01 3.08
C TYR A 668 22.51 9.58 3.16
N LYS A 669 23.45 9.33 4.10
CA LYS A 669 24.20 8.09 4.16
C LYS A 669 23.32 6.86 4.44
N TYR A 670 22.41 6.99 5.37
CA TYR A 670 21.58 5.87 5.81
C TYR A 670 20.20 5.82 5.16
N LEU A 671 19.73 6.93 4.58
CA LEU A 671 18.44 6.98 3.91
C LEU A 671 18.40 6.10 2.66
N PHE A 672 19.50 6.03 1.92
CA PHE A 672 19.57 5.34 0.64
C PHE A 672 20.46 4.11 0.69
N LEU A 673 20.03 3.05 -0.01
CA LEU A 673 20.89 1.92 -0.31
C LEU A 673 21.89 2.31 -1.39
N ASP A 674 23.14 1.84 -1.23
CA ASP A 674 24.12 1.89 -2.29
C ASP A 674 23.93 0.66 -3.19
N TYR A 675 23.21 0.84 -4.31
CA TYR A 675 23.05 -0.19 -5.31
C TYR A 675 24.29 -0.26 -6.20
N ASP A 676 24.84 -1.46 -6.33
CA ASP A 676 25.72 -1.78 -7.46
C ASP A 676 24.83 -2.04 -8.68
N TYR A 677 24.86 -1.15 -9.63
CA TYR A 677 24.00 -1.18 -10.82
C TYR A 677 24.23 -2.40 -11.72
N VAL A 678 25.32 -3.14 -11.50
CA VAL A 678 25.68 -4.31 -12.28
C VAL A 678 25.14 -5.58 -11.63
N LYS A 679 24.92 -5.56 -10.32
CA LYS A 679 24.48 -6.72 -9.55
C LYS A 679 22.98 -6.74 -9.33
N ALA A 680 22.43 -7.94 -9.10
CA ALA A 680 21.05 -8.11 -8.74
C ALA A 680 20.70 -7.28 -7.49
N PRO A 681 19.69 -6.38 -7.54
CA PRO A 681 19.31 -5.61 -6.38
C PRO A 681 18.65 -6.51 -5.34
N ILE A 682 19.02 -6.25 -4.09
CA ILE A 682 18.46 -6.94 -2.95
C ILE A 682 17.17 -6.22 -2.57
N HIS A 683 16.03 -6.85 -2.79
CA HIS A 683 14.74 -6.26 -2.52
C HIS A 683 13.72 -7.24 -1.90
N LEU A 684 14.18 -8.45 -1.62
CA LEU A 684 13.37 -9.53 -1.03
C LEU A 684 13.69 -9.69 0.46
N TRP A 685 12.82 -10.37 1.16
CA TRP A 685 12.95 -10.68 2.56
C TRP A 685 13.35 -12.15 2.75
N PRO A 686 14.17 -12.48 3.77
CA PRO A 686 14.48 -13.86 4.09
C PRO A 686 13.28 -14.56 4.71
N PHE A 687 13.18 -15.86 4.53
CA PHE A 687 12.30 -16.69 5.34
C PHE A 687 12.83 -16.79 6.78
N THR A 688 11.92 -16.80 7.73
CA THR A 688 12.28 -16.95 9.15
C THR A 688 12.75 -18.38 9.45
N PRO A 689 13.54 -18.59 10.52
CA PRO A 689 13.98 -19.93 10.93
C PRO A 689 12.84 -20.93 11.09
N ASN A 690 11.69 -20.50 11.59
CA ASN A 690 10.50 -21.37 11.73
C ASN A 690 9.95 -21.81 10.39
N VAL A 691 9.90 -20.93 9.41
CA VAL A 691 9.45 -21.25 8.06
C VAL A 691 10.42 -22.23 7.39
N LEU A 692 11.74 -22.00 7.54
CA LEU A 692 12.76 -22.87 6.98
C LEU A 692 12.73 -24.28 7.59
N ALA A 693 12.60 -24.37 8.92
CA ALA A 693 12.55 -25.64 9.63
C ALA A 693 11.34 -26.51 9.25
N ASN A 694 10.22 -25.88 8.95
CA ASN A 694 8.98 -26.57 8.55
C ASN A 694 8.87 -26.80 7.04
N GLY A 695 9.54 -25.96 6.24
CA GLY A 695 9.38 -25.97 4.78
C GLY A 695 10.34 -26.86 4.02
N GLY A 696 11.41 -27.39 4.68
CA GLY A 696 12.39 -28.26 4.03
C GLY A 696 13.23 -27.57 2.94
N PHE A 697 13.32 -26.26 2.92
CA PHE A 697 14.07 -25.46 1.96
C PHE A 697 14.98 -24.44 2.67
N THR A 698 15.84 -23.77 1.92
CA THR A 698 16.79 -22.77 2.42
C THR A 698 16.48 -21.39 1.89
N ASN A 699 16.97 -20.37 2.60
CA ASN A 699 17.03 -19.02 2.05
C ASN A 699 17.94 -19.00 0.82
N GLY A 700 17.65 -18.11 -0.12
CA GLY A 700 18.52 -17.77 -1.24
C GLY A 700 19.05 -16.35 -1.08
N TYR A 701 19.52 -15.79 -2.18
CA TYR A 701 19.92 -14.38 -2.26
C TYR A 701 21.03 -13.96 -1.29
N GLY A 702 21.81 -14.92 -0.77
CA GLY A 702 22.85 -14.69 0.23
C GLY A 702 22.34 -14.54 1.67
N PHE A 703 21.06 -14.75 1.91
CA PHE A 703 20.48 -14.74 3.26
C PHE A 703 20.93 -15.94 4.07
N LYS A 704 21.04 -15.76 5.38
CA LYS A 704 21.34 -16.85 6.31
C LYS A 704 20.15 -17.77 6.53
N ASN A 705 20.44 -19.01 6.90
CA ASN A 705 19.45 -20.05 7.20
C ASN A 705 19.21 -20.26 8.69
N GLU A 706 19.92 -19.52 9.57
CA GLU A 706 19.87 -19.66 11.03
C GLU A 706 19.58 -18.30 11.71
#